data_3fe46a5ee08ad1b31900fbecb3099eb7
#
_entry.id   3fe46a5ee08ad1b31900fbecb3099eb7
#
_cell.length_a   1.000
_cell.length_b   1.000
_cell.length_c   1.000
_cell.angle_alpha   90.00
_cell.angle_beta   90.00
_cell.angle_gamma   90.00
#
_symmetry.space_group_name_H-M   'P 1'
#
loop_
_entity.id
_entity.type
_entity.pdbx_description
1 polymer ?
#
loop_
_entity_poly.entity_id
_entity_poly.type
_entity_poly.pdbx_seq_one_letter_code
_entity_poly.pdbx_strand_id
1 'polypeptide(L)'
;MRHLGLLRRRKVAVAAVFVLGAGLLAGGGVVATNALGQPSVDARVNALLAKMTTDEKLEQMQLLADWQATPAEAQKGIGGVFSQTDPATINALQHEAVEHSRLHIPILFAFDTIHGFRTVFPIPLGEASSFDPSVAQTDATIGARETAATGIKQVYSPMVDLSHEPRWGRIAEGSGEDPYLGSVMAAARVHGDQGSDYSAADKVVASVKHFAAYGAPEGGREYNTTDMSTERLFNMYLPPYKAAIDAGAATAMCSFNAINGVPGCANQETETNILKQDWGFDGFIESDYTAVAELRTCPPVNPDNGPCGHGIAADGPDAAAAAINGGTDMEMVSTNYVDFGKQLLAEHKITMPQINDAVRRILRVKFRAGLFEHPYVDPSQAAAAQLLPDAVAAERSAASKSMVLLKNDNSTLPLDPNKSVAVIGPLGDDQHDMLGPWWGTGQDQDAVSLYSGIKAQDPNTTFTKACDLPNTEPPDYNPANDCPNTSFPDAVAAAKSADQVVLALGETREMSGEATSRSNLDLPGNQQELINEIAATGKPFTVVLFNGRPLTLTNVAAKSPAILEAWFPGVQAGNATADVLFGKVNPGGKLPVSFPVNVGQVPIFYNHEPTGRPCDVGVKWDSRYRDLTTCDPFYSFGYGLSYTTFNVSNLQLSSATMSPNGSVTATADVTNTGSRTGDEVVQLYIHDPTASIEQPVRRLRAFERVTLAPGQTKTVSFKLTSNDVGFYDNFGKFIVEPGQIDVYVGDSSKATMTKSFTAQ
;
A
#
# COMPACT_ATOMS: atom_id res chain seq x y z
N MET A 1 -23.39 15.53 41.62
CA MET A 1 -22.92 16.44 42.71
C MET A 1 -21.45 16.74 42.48
N ARG A 2 -21.23 18.00 42.29
CA ARG A 2 -19.98 18.78 42.21
C ARG A 2 -18.72 18.17 42.86
N HIS A 3 -17.55 18.16 42.15
CA HIS A 3 -16.41 18.96 42.59
C HIS A 3 -15.42 19.15 41.45
N LEU A 4 -15.20 20.43 41.11
CA LEU A 4 -14.09 20.94 40.30
C LEU A 4 -12.77 20.85 41.08
N GLY A 5 -11.71 20.52 40.36
CA GLY A 5 -10.32 20.67 40.82
C GLY A 5 -9.44 21.22 39.71
N LEU A 6 -9.22 22.53 39.70
CA LEU A 6 -8.23 23.21 38.85
C LEU A 6 -6.79 22.77 39.20
N LEU A 7 -6.00 22.36 38.24
CA LEU A 7 -4.54 22.28 38.37
C LEU A 7 -3.85 23.20 37.35
N ARG A 8 -3.12 24.17 37.91
CA ARG A 8 -2.34 25.21 37.25
C ARG A 8 -1.17 24.61 36.47
N ARG A 9 -1.04 24.99 35.21
CA ARG A 9 0.17 24.77 34.39
C ARG A 9 1.30 25.69 34.87
N ARG A 10 2.45 25.15 35.26
CA ARG A 10 3.70 25.86 35.46
C ARG A 10 4.49 25.84 34.14
N LYS A 11 4.76 27.01 33.59
CA LYS A 11 5.73 27.19 32.49
C LYS A 11 7.15 27.19 33.10
N VAL A 12 8.02 26.33 32.60
CA VAL A 12 9.46 26.38 32.87
C VAL A 12 10.11 27.10 31.68
N ALA A 13 10.71 28.26 31.95
CA ALA A 13 11.53 28.96 31.00
C ALA A 13 12.99 28.48 31.14
N VAL A 14 13.59 27.99 30.06
CA VAL A 14 15.05 27.72 29.98
C VAL A 14 15.70 28.92 29.34
N ALA A 15 16.58 29.57 30.09
CA ALA A 15 17.43 30.68 29.60
C ALA A 15 18.71 30.09 29.02
N ALA A 16 19.00 30.40 27.76
CA ALA A 16 20.28 30.12 27.12
C ALA A 16 21.22 31.33 27.30
N VAL A 17 22.40 31.08 27.84
CA VAL A 17 23.48 32.07 28.00
C VAL A 17 24.33 32.09 26.74
N PHE A 18 24.41 33.24 26.06
CA PHE A 18 25.39 33.50 24.99
C PHE A 18 26.66 34.12 25.56
N VAL A 19 27.80 33.50 25.29
CA VAL A 19 29.12 34.12 25.53
C VAL A 19 29.56 34.83 24.25
N LEU A 20 29.77 36.14 24.33
CA LEU A 20 30.35 36.96 23.28
C LEU A 20 31.89 36.92 23.38
N GLY A 21 32.53 36.46 22.31
CA GLY A 21 33.95 36.67 22.06
C GLY A 21 34.16 37.74 21.00
N ALA A 22 34.74 38.86 21.37
CA ALA A 22 35.07 39.95 20.46
C ALA A 22 36.44 39.72 19.77
N GLY A 23 36.48 39.86 18.45
CA GLY A 23 37.69 39.95 17.65
C GLY A 23 37.50 40.94 16.50
N LEU A 24 38.11 42.10 16.63
CA LEU A 24 38.22 43.13 15.56
C LEU A 24 39.22 42.68 14.49
N LEU A 25 38.85 42.80 13.22
CA LEU A 25 39.76 43.20 12.14
C LEU A 25 38.98 43.85 10.98
N ALA A 26 39.55 44.91 10.47
CA ALA A 26 38.96 45.90 9.58
C ALA A 26 38.91 45.49 8.10
N GLY A 27 37.98 46.11 7.39
CA GLY A 27 38.16 46.53 6.00
C GLY A 27 37.38 45.75 4.94
N GLY A 28 36.32 46.32 4.39
CA GLY A 28 35.70 45.93 3.15
C GLY A 28 34.20 46.13 3.19
N GLY A 29 33.69 47.31 2.81
CA GLY A 29 32.26 47.57 2.72
C GLY A 29 31.59 46.68 1.66
N VAL A 30 30.89 45.67 2.10
CA VAL A 30 29.86 44.97 1.29
C VAL A 30 28.52 45.54 1.77
N VAL A 31 27.84 46.24 0.90
CA VAL A 31 26.44 46.65 1.11
C VAL A 31 25.63 45.39 1.31
N ALA A 32 25.28 45.08 2.57
CA ALA A 32 24.31 44.01 2.88
C ALA A 32 22.94 44.51 2.37
N THR A 33 22.54 44.06 1.20
CA THR A 33 21.12 44.09 0.81
C THR A 33 20.37 43.27 1.82
N ASN A 34 19.53 43.91 2.64
CA ASN A 34 18.55 43.27 3.49
C ASN A 34 17.64 42.41 2.59
N ALA A 35 17.86 41.12 2.54
CA ALA A 35 16.88 40.18 2.11
C ALA A 35 15.75 40.23 3.16
N LEU A 36 14.72 41.02 2.87
CA LEU A 36 13.43 40.90 3.56
C LEU A 36 12.99 39.48 3.31
N GLY A 37 13.07 38.60 4.33
CA GLY A 37 12.67 37.21 4.24
C GLY A 37 11.25 37.11 3.69
N GLN A 38 11.01 36.18 2.77
CA GLN A 38 9.67 35.90 2.26
C GLN A 38 8.74 35.63 3.45
N PRO A 39 7.46 36.10 3.42
CA PRO A 39 6.50 35.81 4.46
C PRO A 39 6.35 34.27 4.61
N SER A 40 6.16 33.79 5.84
CA SER A 40 5.91 32.37 6.07
C SER A 40 4.72 31.86 5.25
N VAL A 41 4.69 30.56 4.94
CA VAL A 41 3.56 29.94 4.22
C VAL A 41 2.23 30.30 4.87
N ASP A 42 2.12 30.20 6.20
CA ASP A 42 0.88 30.54 6.91
C ASP A 42 0.52 32.04 6.80
N ALA A 43 1.48 32.93 6.73
CA ALA A 43 1.21 34.35 6.50
C ALA A 43 0.66 34.58 5.08
N ARG A 44 1.21 33.90 4.06
CA ARG A 44 0.72 33.94 2.67
C ARG A 44 -0.69 33.38 2.56
N VAL A 45 -0.95 32.22 3.17
CA VAL A 45 -2.27 31.56 3.24
C VAL A 45 -3.30 32.49 3.86
N ASN A 46 -3.02 33.04 5.05
CA ASN A 46 -3.96 33.93 5.73
C ASN A 46 -4.24 35.22 4.94
N ALA A 47 -3.22 35.78 4.29
CA ALA A 47 -3.38 36.96 3.43
C ALA A 47 -4.25 36.69 2.20
N LEU A 48 -4.15 35.48 1.62
CA LEU A 48 -4.97 35.08 0.48
C LEU A 48 -6.41 34.78 0.92
N LEU A 49 -6.57 33.97 1.96
CA LEU A 49 -7.87 33.58 2.54
C LEU A 49 -8.73 34.82 2.91
N ALA A 50 -8.10 35.87 3.42
CA ALA A 50 -8.79 37.11 3.77
C ALA A 50 -9.36 37.89 2.57
N LYS A 51 -8.88 37.61 1.35
CA LYS A 51 -9.36 38.22 0.09
C LYS A 51 -10.48 37.41 -0.59
N MET A 52 -10.65 36.14 -0.19
CA MET A 52 -11.59 35.22 -0.83
C MET A 52 -13.04 35.50 -0.45
N THR A 53 -13.91 35.48 -1.45
CA THR A 53 -15.37 35.40 -1.25
C THR A 53 -15.76 34.00 -0.76
N THR A 54 -17.00 33.86 -0.32
CA THR A 54 -17.54 32.54 0.06
C THR A 54 -17.55 31.56 -1.11
N ASP A 55 -17.91 32.02 -2.31
CA ASP A 55 -17.92 31.19 -3.51
C ASP A 55 -16.52 30.67 -3.83
N GLU A 56 -15.51 31.55 -3.86
CA GLU A 56 -14.13 31.16 -4.12
C GLU A 56 -13.56 30.19 -3.07
N LYS A 57 -14.04 30.27 -1.83
CA LYS A 57 -13.67 29.30 -0.78
C LYS A 57 -14.27 27.94 -1.07
N LEU A 58 -15.56 27.88 -1.45
CA LEU A 58 -16.22 26.63 -1.78
C LEU A 58 -15.62 25.99 -3.04
N GLU A 59 -15.28 26.81 -4.07
CA GLU A 59 -14.57 26.32 -5.26
C GLU A 59 -13.20 25.72 -4.92
N GLN A 60 -12.46 26.27 -3.96
CA GLN A 60 -11.20 25.67 -3.49
C GLN A 60 -11.41 24.32 -2.79
N MET A 61 -12.59 24.02 -2.29
CA MET A 61 -12.95 22.74 -1.67
C MET A 61 -13.47 21.72 -2.72
N GLN A 62 -13.37 22.02 -4.03
CA GLN A 62 -13.83 21.18 -5.13
C GLN A 62 -12.65 20.52 -5.84
N LEU A 63 -12.73 19.19 -6.04
CA LEU A 63 -11.84 18.37 -6.82
C LEU A 63 -12.62 17.74 -7.97
N LEU A 64 -12.37 18.18 -9.21
CA LEU A 64 -13.07 17.73 -10.39
C LEU A 64 -12.33 16.59 -11.09
N ALA A 65 -13.07 15.70 -11.73
CA ALA A 65 -12.51 14.77 -12.69
C ALA A 65 -12.06 15.50 -13.97
N ASP A 66 -11.15 14.91 -14.73
CA ASP A 66 -10.62 15.45 -15.98
C ASP A 66 -11.73 15.84 -16.98
N TRP A 67 -12.75 14.99 -17.11
CA TRP A 67 -13.90 15.23 -17.99
C TRP A 67 -14.84 16.36 -17.52
N GLN A 68 -14.79 16.77 -16.26
CA GLN A 68 -15.53 17.89 -15.68
C GLN A 68 -14.74 19.21 -15.82
N ALA A 69 -13.42 19.14 -15.89
CA ALA A 69 -12.53 20.28 -15.86
C ALA A 69 -12.56 21.04 -17.19
N THR A 70 -13.20 22.21 -17.18
CA THR A 70 -13.26 23.13 -18.32
C THR A 70 -12.49 24.42 -18.05
N PRO A 71 -12.15 25.21 -19.09
CA PRO A 71 -11.60 26.56 -18.89
C PRO A 71 -12.47 27.44 -17.98
N ALA A 72 -13.79 27.33 -18.08
CA ALA A 72 -14.72 28.10 -17.25
C ALA A 72 -14.65 27.67 -15.77
N GLU A 73 -14.51 26.37 -15.48
CA GLU A 73 -14.31 25.89 -14.11
C GLU A 73 -12.96 26.33 -13.55
N ALA A 74 -11.89 26.25 -14.34
CA ALA A 74 -10.57 26.74 -13.96
C ALA A 74 -10.58 28.23 -13.56
N GLN A 75 -11.30 29.08 -14.30
CA GLN A 75 -11.45 30.52 -14.00
C GLN A 75 -12.23 30.80 -12.71
N LYS A 76 -13.08 29.88 -12.24
CA LYS A 76 -13.77 30.02 -10.95
C LYS A 76 -12.80 29.86 -9.77
N GLY A 77 -11.64 29.23 -10.00
CA GLY A 77 -10.63 28.98 -8.97
C GLY A 77 -10.90 27.68 -8.20
N ILE A 78 -11.15 26.59 -8.92
CA ILE A 78 -11.33 25.24 -8.35
C ILE A 78 -10.09 24.76 -7.59
N GLY A 79 -10.29 23.89 -6.60
CA GLY A 79 -9.23 23.37 -5.75
C GLY A 79 -8.28 22.44 -6.50
N GLY A 80 -8.81 21.43 -7.18
CA GLY A 80 -8.01 20.42 -7.86
C GLY A 80 -8.71 19.81 -9.07
N VAL A 81 -7.92 19.05 -9.85
CA VAL A 81 -8.38 18.21 -10.95
C VAL A 81 -7.59 16.89 -10.87
N PHE A 82 -8.27 15.76 -11.01
CA PHE A 82 -7.60 14.46 -11.05
C PHE A 82 -7.81 13.74 -12.37
N SER A 83 -6.97 12.74 -12.65
CA SER A 83 -6.94 11.90 -13.84
C SER A 83 -6.57 12.60 -15.15
N GLN A 84 -6.26 13.90 -15.15
CA GLN A 84 -5.70 14.55 -16.33
C GLN A 84 -4.19 14.31 -16.41
N THR A 85 -3.73 13.63 -17.45
CA THR A 85 -2.30 13.24 -17.63
C THR A 85 -1.61 13.92 -18.80
N ASP A 86 -2.34 14.63 -19.66
CA ASP A 86 -1.75 15.34 -20.79
C ASP A 86 -1.18 16.71 -20.35
N PRO A 87 0.15 16.91 -20.43
CA PRO A 87 0.80 18.12 -19.94
C PRO A 87 0.38 19.40 -20.66
N ALA A 88 -0.06 19.31 -21.92
CA ALA A 88 -0.53 20.47 -22.65
C ALA A 88 -1.91 20.93 -22.13
N THR A 89 -2.81 19.99 -21.87
CA THR A 89 -4.12 20.23 -21.26
C THR A 89 -3.98 20.74 -19.83
N ILE A 90 -3.09 20.14 -19.03
CA ILE A 90 -2.77 20.61 -17.67
C ILE A 90 -2.31 22.07 -17.71
N ASN A 91 -1.35 22.41 -18.56
CA ASN A 91 -0.87 23.79 -18.70
C ASN A 91 -1.98 24.75 -19.17
N ALA A 92 -2.86 24.31 -20.07
CA ALA A 92 -3.96 25.14 -20.54
C ALA A 92 -4.96 25.47 -19.42
N LEU A 93 -5.37 24.49 -18.61
CA LEU A 93 -6.25 24.70 -17.46
C LEU A 93 -5.54 25.54 -16.38
N GLN A 94 -4.26 25.31 -16.16
CA GLN A 94 -3.46 26.07 -15.22
C GLN A 94 -3.35 27.54 -15.63
N HIS A 95 -3.21 27.82 -16.94
CA HIS A 95 -3.17 29.17 -17.49
C HIS A 95 -4.51 29.91 -17.21
N GLU A 96 -5.66 29.24 -17.40
CA GLU A 96 -6.95 29.82 -17.08
C GLU A 96 -7.09 30.14 -15.59
N ALA A 97 -6.62 29.25 -14.71
CA ALA A 97 -6.65 29.48 -13.27
C ALA A 97 -5.72 30.61 -12.81
N VAL A 98 -4.49 30.65 -13.34
CA VAL A 98 -3.46 31.57 -12.89
C VAL A 98 -3.60 32.95 -13.53
N GLU A 99 -3.92 33.04 -14.83
CA GLU A 99 -3.93 34.32 -15.56
C GLU A 99 -5.33 34.95 -15.62
N HIS A 100 -6.41 34.14 -15.63
CA HIS A 100 -7.76 34.64 -15.87
C HIS A 100 -8.68 34.57 -14.64
N SER A 101 -8.31 33.86 -13.56
CA SER A 101 -9.07 33.92 -12.31
C SER A 101 -8.71 35.18 -11.48
N ARG A 102 -9.63 35.60 -10.61
CA ARG A 102 -9.47 36.83 -9.81
C ARG A 102 -8.32 36.77 -8.79
N LEU A 103 -8.03 35.59 -8.23
CA LEU A 103 -7.06 35.40 -7.15
C LEU A 103 -5.79 34.71 -7.62
N HIS A 104 -5.72 34.29 -8.88
CA HIS A 104 -4.54 33.65 -9.47
C HIS A 104 -4.07 32.40 -8.70
N ILE A 105 -5.03 31.61 -8.17
CA ILE A 105 -4.73 30.39 -7.40
C ILE A 105 -4.55 29.22 -8.36
N PRO A 106 -3.39 28.54 -8.36
CA PRO A 106 -3.15 27.41 -9.24
C PRO A 106 -4.00 26.20 -8.84
N ILE A 107 -4.34 25.37 -9.83
CA ILE A 107 -5.02 24.08 -9.64
C ILE A 107 -4.01 23.05 -9.15
N LEU A 108 -4.42 22.20 -8.20
CA LEU A 108 -3.65 21.02 -7.80
C LEU A 108 -4.09 19.83 -8.66
N PHE A 109 -3.22 19.37 -9.58
CA PHE A 109 -3.49 18.18 -10.40
C PHE A 109 -3.05 16.93 -9.65
N ALA A 110 -3.91 15.88 -9.70
CA ALA A 110 -3.73 14.64 -8.97
C ALA A 110 -3.92 13.40 -9.85
N PHE A 111 -3.31 12.28 -9.45
CA PHE A 111 -3.43 11.00 -10.17
C PHE A 111 -3.15 9.80 -9.26
N ASP A 112 -3.67 8.62 -9.66
CA ASP A 112 -3.41 7.34 -8.99
C ASP A 112 -2.09 6.72 -9.47
N THR A 113 -0.97 7.18 -8.91
CA THR A 113 0.35 6.59 -9.12
C THR A 113 0.63 5.62 -7.96
N ILE A 114 0.04 4.43 -8.01
CA ILE A 114 0.07 3.46 -6.89
C ILE A 114 1.36 2.64 -6.86
N HIS A 115 1.82 2.17 -8.02
CA HIS A 115 3.08 1.43 -8.19
C HIS A 115 3.75 1.77 -9.52
N GLY A 116 4.04 3.05 -9.70
CA GLY A 116 4.63 3.64 -10.90
C GLY A 116 3.64 4.41 -11.75
N PHE A 117 4.16 5.29 -12.61
CA PHE A 117 3.36 6.11 -13.53
C PHE A 117 3.36 5.49 -14.95
N ARG A 118 4.52 5.49 -15.63
CA ARG A 118 4.74 4.83 -16.91
C ARG A 118 5.64 3.61 -16.75
N THR A 119 6.69 3.74 -15.94
CA THR A 119 7.48 2.61 -15.48
C THR A 119 6.71 1.94 -14.36
N VAL A 120 5.88 0.95 -14.72
CA VAL A 120 5.04 0.23 -13.75
C VAL A 120 5.89 -0.79 -13.00
N PHE A 121 5.91 -0.69 -11.69
CA PHE A 121 6.60 -1.58 -10.76
C PHE A 121 5.72 -2.76 -10.36
N PRO A 122 6.22 -3.74 -9.60
CA PRO A 122 5.35 -4.76 -9.00
C PRO A 122 4.24 -4.11 -8.17
N ILE A 123 3.08 -4.75 -8.12
CA ILE A 123 2.01 -4.30 -7.21
C ILE A 123 2.52 -4.17 -5.77
N PRO A 124 1.97 -3.26 -4.94
CA PRO A 124 2.46 -3.03 -3.58
C PRO A 124 2.53 -4.29 -2.70
N LEU A 125 1.60 -5.24 -2.87
CA LEU A 125 1.65 -6.54 -2.19
C LEU A 125 2.91 -7.34 -2.59
N GLY A 126 3.28 -7.31 -3.87
CA GLY A 126 4.52 -7.89 -4.38
C GLY A 126 5.75 -7.19 -3.81
N GLU A 127 5.79 -5.86 -3.81
CA GLU A 127 6.91 -5.11 -3.23
C GLU A 127 7.09 -5.39 -1.73
N ALA A 128 6.00 -5.51 -0.98
CA ALA A 128 6.03 -5.87 0.44
C ALA A 128 6.67 -7.25 0.67
N SER A 129 6.54 -8.18 -0.31
CA SER A 129 7.23 -9.49 -0.27
C SER A 129 8.74 -9.37 -0.29
N SER A 130 9.31 -8.26 -0.72
CA SER A 130 10.75 -8.03 -0.67
C SER A 130 11.27 -7.88 0.76
N PHE A 131 10.44 -7.47 1.72
CA PHE A 131 10.87 -7.03 3.05
C PHE A 131 12.07 -6.04 2.97
N ASP A 132 12.03 -5.18 1.97
CA ASP A 132 13.04 -4.16 1.69
C ASP A 132 12.36 -2.82 1.39
N PRO A 133 12.26 -1.92 2.37
CA PRO A 133 11.57 -0.64 2.18
C PRO A 133 12.16 0.22 1.05
N SER A 134 13.44 -0.04 0.69
CA SER A 134 14.07 0.70 -0.41
C SER A 134 13.43 0.38 -1.77
N VAL A 135 12.77 -0.76 -1.91
CA VAL A 135 12.00 -1.12 -3.12
C VAL A 135 10.83 -0.16 -3.28
N ALA A 136 9.97 -0.04 -2.25
CA ALA A 136 8.83 0.87 -2.26
C ALA A 136 9.25 2.34 -2.39
N GLN A 137 10.34 2.74 -1.72
CA GLN A 137 10.87 4.10 -1.86
C GLN A 137 11.39 4.39 -3.28
N THR A 138 12.00 3.41 -3.93
CA THR A 138 12.54 3.56 -5.30
C THR A 138 11.41 3.67 -6.31
N ASP A 139 10.39 2.80 -6.21
CA ASP A 139 9.17 2.89 -7.01
C ASP A 139 8.54 4.29 -6.88
N ALA A 140 8.20 4.72 -5.66
CA ALA A 140 7.60 6.01 -5.40
C ALA A 140 8.46 7.18 -5.91
N THR A 141 9.80 7.09 -5.80
CA THR A 141 10.71 8.12 -6.32
C THR A 141 10.67 8.22 -7.85
N ILE A 142 10.62 7.09 -8.53
CA ILE A 142 10.54 7.03 -10.00
C ILE A 142 9.15 7.47 -10.47
N GLY A 143 8.10 6.95 -9.82
CA GLY A 143 6.72 7.34 -10.07
C GLY A 143 6.52 8.85 -9.90
N ALA A 144 7.01 9.43 -8.81
CA ALA A 144 6.96 10.87 -8.56
C ALA A 144 7.67 11.69 -9.65
N ARG A 145 8.86 11.27 -10.09
CA ARG A 145 9.62 11.93 -11.17
C ARG A 145 8.83 11.94 -12.48
N GLU A 146 8.29 10.81 -12.86
CA GLU A 146 7.52 10.67 -14.10
C GLU A 146 6.21 11.44 -14.04
N THR A 147 5.49 11.36 -12.92
CA THR A 147 4.22 12.06 -12.67
C THR A 147 4.42 13.57 -12.66
N ALA A 148 5.40 14.07 -11.91
CA ALA A 148 5.68 15.52 -11.81
C ALA A 148 6.05 16.14 -13.16
N ALA A 149 6.75 15.41 -14.02
CA ALA A 149 7.12 15.86 -15.36
C ALA A 149 5.90 16.15 -16.26
N THR A 150 4.73 15.59 -15.96
CA THR A 150 3.47 15.89 -16.67
C THR A 150 2.73 17.11 -16.15
N GLY A 151 3.11 17.65 -14.99
CA GLY A 151 2.43 18.76 -14.30
C GLY A 151 1.49 18.30 -13.19
N ILE A 152 1.34 17.02 -12.96
CA ILE A 152 0.63 16.46 -11.81
C ILE A 152 1.51 16.66 -10.58
N LYS A 153 0.91 17.17 -9.50
CA LYS A 153 1.65 17.52 -8.28
C LYS A 153 1.15 16.80 -7.03
N GLN A 154 0.13 15.95 -7.15
CA GLN A 154 -0.36 15.09 -6.07
C GLN A 154 -0.56 13.67 -6.58
N VAL A 155 -0.24 12.67 -5.76
CA VAL A 155 -0.52 11.26 -6.04
C VAL A 155 -1.36 10.66 -4.91
N TYR A 156 -2.31 9.77 -5.27
CA TYR A 156 -3.14 9.05 -4.30
C TYR A 156 -2.42 7.78 -3.81
N SER A 157 -1.23 8.00 -3.29
CA SER A 157 -0.29 7.02 -2.75
C SER A 157 0.35 7.59 -1.46
N PRO A 158 0.65 6.73 -0.44
CA PRO A 158 0.48 5.28 -0.40
C PRO A 158 -0.95 4.83 -0.05
N MET A 159 -1.36 3.69 -0.63
CA MET A 159 -2.48 2.92 -0.11
C MET A 159 -1.96 2.03 1.01
N VAL A 160 -2.52 2.16 2.21
CA VAL A 160 -1.99 1.54 3.44
C VAL A 160 -3.01 0.69 4.19
N ASP A 161 -4.12 0.38 3.55
CA ASP A 161 -5.15 -0.50 4.11
C ASP A 161 -4.58 -1.90 4.34
N LEU A 162 -4.52 -2.33 5.60
CA LEU A 162 -4.19 -3.71 5.94
C LEU A 162 -5.36 -4.61 5.67
N SER A 163 -5.12 -5.81 5.13
CA SER A 163 -6.19 -6.75 4.89
C SER A 163 -5.87 -8.15 5.39
N HIS A 164 -6.84 -8.70 6.14
CA HIS A 164 -6.90 -10.12 6.52
C HIS A 164 -7.86 -10.90 5.61
N GLU A 165 -8.29 -10.27 4.51
CA GLU A 165 -9.38 -10.74 3.68
C GLU A 165 -8.94 -10.84 2.20
N PRO A 166 -8.38 -12.00 1.80
CA PRO A 166 -7.89 -12.19 0.43
C PRO A 166 -8.98 -12.18 -0.64
N ARG A 167 -10.28 -12.26 -0.24
CA ARG A 167 -11.39 -12.11 -1.18
C ARG A 167 -11.57 -10.66 -1.62
N TRP A 168 -11.08 -9.68 -0.85
CA TRP A 168 -11.09 -8.27 -1.20
C TRP A 168 -10.05 -7.98 -2.29
N GLY A 169 -10.48 -7.39 -3.42
CA GLY A 169 -9.61 -7.17 -4.57
C GLY A 169 -8.47 -6.19 -4.32
N ARG A 170 -8.72 -5.17 -3.50
CA ARG A 170 -7.74 -4.12 -3.21
C ARG A 170 -6.62 -4.55 -2.27
N ILE A 171 -6.61 -5.78 -1.78
CA ILE A 171 -5.43 -6.32 -1.07
C ILE A 171 -4.15 -6.22 -1.93
N ALA A 172 -4.27 -6.21 -3.26
CA ALA A 172 -3.18 -6.00 -4.21
C ALA A 172 -2.47 -4.66 -4.06
N GLU A 173 -3.18 -3.64 -3.58
CA GLU A 173 -2.71 -2.25 -3.49
C GLU A 173 -1.96 -1.95 -2.18
N GLY A 174 -2.08 -2.82 -1.16
CA GLY A 174 -1.49 -2.64 0.17
C GLY A 174 -0.27 -3.51 0.43
N SER A 175 0.22 -3.47 1.68
CA SER A 175 1.41 -4.21 2.10
C SER A 175 1.09 -5.51 2.86
N GLY A 176 -0.11 -6.08 2.68
CA GLY A 176 -0.53 -7.34 3.26
C GLY A 176 -1.20 -7.22 4.63
N GLU A 177 -0.91 -8.17 5.55
CA GLU A 177 -1.67 -8.34 6.78
C GLU A 177 -1.02 -7.72 8.03
N ASP A 178 0.26 -7.29 7.95
CA ASP A 178 1.02 -6.91 9.13
C ASP A 178 1.13 -5.40 9.33
N PRO A 179 0.76 -4.86 10.51
CA PRO A 179 0.80 -3.42 10.77
C PRO A 179 2.22 -2.84 10.81
N TYR A 180 3.24 -3.60 11.21
CA TYR A 180 4.62 -3.11 11.25
C TYR A 180 5.22 -3.06 9.82
N LEU A 181 5.09 -4.13 9.04
CA LEU A 181 5.54 -4.15 7.65
C LEU A 181 4.82 -3.05 6.85
N GLY A 182 3.49 -2.96 6.99
CA GLY A 182 2.69 -1.90 6.36
C GLY A 182 3.16 -0.50 6.74
N SER A 183 3.49 -0.27 8.02
CA SER A 183 4.01 1.03 8.50
C SER A 183 5.36 1.39 7.88
N VAL A 184 6.27 0.42 7.80
CA VAL A 184 7.61 0.64 7.23
C VAL A 184 7.53 0.93 5.73
N MET A 185 6.70 0.18 4.99
CA MET A 185 6.49 0.39 3.56
C MET A 185 5.79 1.73 3.28
N ALA A 186 4.77 2.09 4.07
CA ALA A 186 4.06 3.36 3.96
C ALA A 186 4.99 4.58 4.11
N ALA A 187 5.83 4.58 5.15
CA ALA A 187 6.80 5.65 5.37
C ALA A 187 7.82 5.75 4.22
N ALA A 188 8.28 4.60 3.69
CA ALA A 188 9.21 4.55 2.57
C ALA A 188 8.61 5.17 1.29
N ARG A 189 7.34 4.89 0.98
CA ARG A 189 6.64 5.47 -0.17
C ARG A 189 6.49 6.99 -0.03
N VAL A 190 6.03 7.48 1.13
CA VAL A 190 5.94 8.93 1.39
C VAL A 190 7.30 9.62 1.18
N HIS A 191 8.38 9.03 1.66
CA HIS A 191 9.73 9.57 1.43
C HIS A 191 10.15 9.52 -0.04
N GLY A 192 9.69 8.53 -0.80
CA GLY A 192 9.91 8.45 -2.25
C GLY A 192 9.18 9.56 -3.00
N ASP A 193 7.88 9.70 -2.75
CA ASP A 193 7.00 10.68 -3.39
C ASP A 193 7.42 12.12 -3.08
N GLN A 194 7.61 12.44 -1.81
CA GLN A 194 7.81 13.81 -1.33
C GLN A 194 9.28 14.21 -1.16
N GLY A 195 10.17 13.24 -0.93
CA GLY A 195 11.53 13.56 -0.51
C GLY A 195 11.56 14.35 0.79
N SER A 196 12.56 15.20 0.94
CA SER A 196 12.64 16.15 2.04
C SER A 196 11.93 17.50 1.76
N ASP A 197 11.55 17.73 0.50
CA ASP A 197 10.91 18.96 0.02
C ASP A 197 10.11 18.64 -1.25
N TYR A 198 8.79 18.51 -1.12
CA TYR A 198 7.93 18.22 -2.25
C TYR A 198 7.62 19.42 -3.16
N SER A 199 8.23 20.60 -2.91
CA SER A 199 8.25 21.69 -3.89
C SER A 199 9.22 21.43 -5.05
N ALA A 200 10.16 20.48 -4.89
CA ALA A 200 11.10 20.10 -5.94
C ALA A 200 10.39 19.62 -7.22
N ALA A 201 11.05 19.86 -8.36
CA ALA A 201 10.45 19.63 -9.68
C ALA A 201 10.15 18.17 -9.98
N ASP A 202 10.85 17.23 -9.32
CA ASP A 202 10.73 15.78 -9.47
C ASP A 202 9.97 15.11 -8.31
N LYS A 203 9.30 15.88 -7.47
CA LYS A 203 8.56 15.43 -6.30
C LYS A 203 7.09 15.81 -6.38
N VAL A 204 6.26 15.04 -5.69
CA VAL A 204 4.81 15.21 -5.63
C VAL A 204 4.33 15.16 -4.18
N VAL A 205 3.11 15.59 -3.95
CA VAL A 205 2.39 15.47 -2.68
C VAL A 205 1.85 14.06 -2.56
N ALA A 206 2.13 13.36 -1.47
CA ALA A 206 1.56 12.06 -1.16
C ALA A 206 0.21 12.21 -0.46
N SER A 207 -0.76 11.39 -0.86
CA SER A 207 -2.07 11.25 -0.20
C SER A 207 -2.21 9.84 0.36
N VAL A 208 -2.20 9.72 1.70
CA VAL A 208 -2.40 8.42 2.33
C VAL A 208 -3.87 8.00 2.26
N LYS A 209 -4.14 6.76 1.79
CA LYS A 209 -5.50 6.26 1.59
C LYS A 209 -5.67 4.82 2.07
N HIS A 210 -6.92 4.39 2.38
CA HIS A 210 -8.16 5.16 2.53
C HIS A 210 -8.46 5.27 4.03
N PHE A 211 -8.54 6.46 4.57
CA PHE A 211 -8.65 6.67 6.02
C PHE A 211 -10.10 6.51 6.51
N ALA A 212 -10.42 5.36 7.20
CA ALA A 212 -9.51 4.32 7.62
C ALA A 212 -10.17 2.93 7.60
N ALA A 213 -9.32 1.91 7.84
CA ALA A 213 -9.74 0.53 8.05
C ALA A 213 -10.51 -0.11 6.88
N TYR A 214 -10.33 0.37 5.66
CA TYR A 214 -11.04 -0.13 4.47
C TYR A 214 -10.68 -1.58 4.12
N GLY A 215 -9.49 -2.06 4.50
CA GLY A 215 -9.06 -3.45 4.26
C GLY A 215 -9.74 -4.52 5.11
N ALA A 216 -10.77 -4.15 5.90
CA ALA A 216 -11.57 -5.07 6.71
C ALA A 216 -13.06 -5.09 6.33
N PRO A 217 -13.45 -5.06 5.03
CA PRO A 217 -14.85 -5.02 4.65
C PRO A 217 -15.52 -6.35 4.96
N GLU A 218 -16.77 -6.32 5.41
CA GLU A 218 -17.52 -7.55 5.74
C GLU A 218 -17.59 -8.53 4.56
N GLY A 219 -17.08 -9.74 4.81
CA GLY A 219 -17.08 -10.83 3.84
C GLY A 219 -16.17 -10.60 2.63
N GLY A 220 -15.20 -9.68 2.72
CA GLY A 220 -14.30 -9.33 1.64
C GLY A 220 -14.97 -8.60 0.47
N ARG A 221 -16.16 -8.05 0.69
CA ARG A 221 -16.93 -7.39 -0.37
C ARG A 221 -16.58 -5.91 -0.42
N GLU A 222 -16.19 -5.47 -1.59
CA GLU A 222 -15.84 -4.07 -1.85
C GLU A 222 -16.94 -3.11 -1.37
N TYR A 223 -16.56 -1.95 -0.88
CA TYR A 223 -17.43 -0.87 -0.36
C TYR A 223 -18.27 -1.23 0.89
N ASN A 224 -18.12 -2.44 1.43
CA ASN A 224 -18.91 -2.87 2.59
C ASN A 224 -18.40 -2.26 3.90
N THR A 225 -19.29 -2.24 4.87
CA THR A 225 -19.02 -1.73 6.21
C THR A 225 -17.89 -2.50 6.90
N THR A 226 -17.25 -1.82 7.84
CA THR A 226 -16.23 -2.36 8.73
C THR A 226 -16.68 -2.15 10.18
N ASP A 227 -16.69 -3.22 10.97
CA ASP A 227 -17.11 -3.17 12.37
C ASP A 227 -16.02 -3.77 13.26
N MET A 228 -15.49 -2.99 14.20
CA MET A 228 -14.39 -3.43 15.07
C MET A 228 -14.31 -2.64 16.38
N SER A 229 -13.63 -3.23 17.37
CA SER A 229 -13.32 -2.54 18.63
C SER A 229 -12.34 -1.38 18.40
N THR A 230 -12.37 -0.40 19.32
CA THR A 230 -11.38 0.69 19.35
C THR A 230 -9.97 0.14 19.49
N GLU A 231 -9.78 -0.84 20.35
CA GLU A 231 -8.49 -1.52 20.53
C GLU A 231 -7.96 -2.06 19.19
N ARG A 232 -8.77 -2.82 18.44
CA ARG A 232 -8.39 -3.41 17.17
C ARG A 232 -8.09 -2.35 16.11
N LEU A 233 -8.87 -1.28 16.06
CA LEU A 233 -8.64 -0.15 15.17
C LEU A 233 -7.24 0.45 15.42
N PHE A 234 -6.89 0.75 16.66
CA PHE A 234 -5.64 1.41 17.01
C PHE A 234 -4.41 0.52 16.96
N ASN A 235 -4.52 -0.78 17.30
CA ASN A 235 -3.37 -1.69 17.29
C ASN A 235 -3.13 -2.33 15.93
N MET A 236 -4.15 -2.47 15.10
CA MET A 236 -4.06 -3.22 13.85
C MET A 236 -4.14 -2.30 12.62
N TYR A 237 -5.19 -1.50 12.49
CA TYR A 237 -5.47 -0.82 11.22
C TYR A 237 -4.90 0.60 11.11
N LEU A 238 -4.81 1.36 12.20
CA LEU A 238 -4.28 2.73 12.18
C LEU A 238 -2.75 2.87 12.08
N PRO A 239 -1.91 1.90 12.51
CA PRO A 239 -0.46 2.10 12.52
C PRO A 239 0.17 2.47 11.17
N PRO A 240 -0.20 1.88 10.01
CA PRO A 240 0.38 2.29 8.73
C PRO A 240 0.00 3.71 8.31
N TYR A 241 -1.22 4.16 8.60
CA TYR A 241 -1.62 5.56 8.36
C TYR A 241 -0.81 6.51 9.23
N LYS A 242 -0.67 6.16 10.53
CA LYS A 242 0.15 6.98 11.45
C LYS A 242 1.59 7.10 10.96
N ALA A 243 2.16 6.00 10.47
CA ALA A 243 3.51 5.99 9.93
C ALA A 243 3.64 6.86 8.67
N ALA A 244 2.65 6.85 7.78
CA ALA A 244 2.63 7.73 6.61
C ALA A 244 2.53 9.22 7.00
N ILE A 245 1.67 9.54 7.98
CA ILE A 245 1.53 10.91 8.51
C ILE A 245 2.81 11.36 9.21
N ASP A 246 3.43 10.50 10.02
CA ASP A 246 4.71 10.80 10.69
C ASP A 246 5.87 10.95 9.69
N ALA A 247 5.82 10.26 8.56
CA ALA A 247 6.75 10.44 7.43
C ALA A 247 6.49 11.74 6.64
N GLY A 248 5.40 12.44 6.92
CA GLY A 248 5.09 13.76 6.37
C GLY A 248 4.10 13.76 5.22
N ALA A 249 3.29 12.71 5.02
CA ALA A 249 2.23 12.73 4.01
C ALA A 249 1.39 14.00 4.13
N ALA A 250 1.27 14.74 3.03
CA ALA A 250 0.71 16.09 3.06
C ALA A 250 -0.81 16.11 2.85
N THR A 251 -1.42 15.02 2.36
CA THR A 251 -2.87 14.87 2.23
C THR A 251 -3.29 13.46 2.66
N ALA A 252 -4.59 13.29 2.89
CA ALA A 252 -5.21 12.02 3.22
C ALA A 252 -6.57 11.92 2.50
N MET A 253 -6.94 10.71 2.09
CA MET A 253 -8.23 10.44 1.46
C MET A 253 -9.12 9.66 2.42
N CYS A 254 -10.36 10.13 2.69
CA CYS A 254 -11.30 9.36 3.48
C CYS A 254 -11.81 8.14 2.72
N SER A 255 -12.20 7.11 3.44
CA SER A 255 -12.60 5.83 2.85
C SER A 255 -14.09 5.78 2.50
N PHE A 256 -14.44 4.91 1.54
CA PHE A 256 -15.83 4.63 1.17
C PHE A 256 -16.62 3.95 2.29
N ASN A 257 -15.99 3.00 2.99
CA ASN A 257 -16.68 2.15 3.97
C ASN A 257 -17.17 2.95 5.18
N ALA A 258 -18.23 2.44 5.81
CA ALA A 258 -18.58 2.86 7.15
C ALA A 258 -17.73 2.13 8.19
N ILE A 259 -17.30 2.82 9.24
CA ILE A 259 -16.66 2.26 10.43
C ILE A 259 -17.64 2.36 11.60
N ASN A 260 -18.02 1.21 12.17
CA ASN A 260 -18.96 1.15 13.29
C ASN A 260 -20.26 1.96 13.02
N GLY A 261 -20.75 1.88 11.78
CA GLY A 261 -21.98 2.52 11.33
C GLY A 261 -21.84 3.99 10.88
N VAL A 262 -20.63 4.57 10.86
CA VAL A 262 -20.40 5.94 10.38
C VAL A 262 -19.52 5.91 9.15
N PRO A 263 -20.00 6.38 7.97
CA PRO A 263 -19.18 6.45 6.74
C PRO A 263 -17.91 7.26 6.92
N GLY A 264 -16.81 6.80 6.33
CA GLY A 264 -15.47 7.39 6.49
C GLY A 264 -15.46 8.90 6.28
N CYS A 265 -16.01 9.37 5.16
CA CYS A 265 -16.07 10.79 4.79
C CYS A 265 -17.07 11.64 5.59
N ALA A 266 -17.68 11.12 6.65
CA ALA A 266 -18.49 11.85 7.61
C ALA A 266 -18.11 11.52 9.05
N ASN A 267 -17.00 10.81 9.25
CA ASN A 267 -16.61 10.26 10.54
C ASN A 267 -15.74 11.24 11.32
N GLN A 268 -16.40 12.05 12.17
CA GLN A 268 -15.71 13.03 13.01
C GLN A 268 -14.66 12.41 13.94
N GLU A 269 -14.87 11.16 14.39
CA GLU A 269 -13.90 10.50 15.28
C GLU A 269 -12.60 10.22 14.55
N THR A 270 -12.66 9.65 13.35
CA THR A 270 -11.44 9.32 12.60
C THR A 270 -10.80 10.56 11.99
N GLU A 271 -11.55 11.40 11.26
CA GLU A 271 -10.98 12.53 10.53
C GLU A 271 -10.59 13.71 11.44
N THR A 272 -11.50 14.13 12.31
CA THR A 272 -11.28 15.33 13.13
C THR A 272 -10.53 14.99 14.42
N ASN A 273 -11.02 14.03 15.21
CA ASN A 273 -10.42 13.76 16.52
C ASN A 273 -9.07 13.07 16.38
N ILE A 274 -9.02 11.91 15.70
CA ILE A 274 -7.77 11.13 15.58
C ILE A 274 -6.78 11.83 14.63
N LEU A 275 -7.17 12.03 13.37
CA LEU A 275 -6.21 12.48 12.34
C LEU A 275 -5.79 13.95 12.58
N LYS A 276 -6.75 14.90 12.62
CA LYS A 276 -6.44 16.32 12.71
C LYS A 276 -5.98 16.75 14.10
N GLN A 277 -6.63 16.26 15.20
CA GLN A 277 -6.36 16.75 16.56
C GLN A 277 -5.29 15.93 17.28
N ASP A 278 -5.47 14.62 17.42
CA ASP A 278 -4.55 13.78 18.19
C ASP A 278 -3.21 13.58 17.49
N TRP A 279 -3.23 13.37 16.17
CA TRP A 279 -2.02 13.22 15.38
C TRP A 279 -1.43 14.55 14.90
N GLY A 280 -2.18 15.65 14.99
CA GLY A 280 -1.73 16.98 14.61
C GLY A 280 -1.55 17.17 13.11
N PHE A 281 -2.29 16.42 12.29
CA PHE A 281 -2.23 16.51 10.83
C PHE A 281 -2.60 17.91 10.34
N ASP A 282 -1.71 18.58 9.63
CA ASP A 282 -1.87 19.97 9.16
C ASP A 282 -2.15 20.08 7.64
N GLY A 283 -2.22 18.94 6.93
CA GLY A 283 -2.67 18.82 5.55
C GLY A 283 -4.19 18.88 5.42
N PHE A 284 -4.72 18.54 4.25
CA PHE A 284 -6.16 18.44 4.02
C PHE A 284 -6.61 17.00 3.78
N ILE A 285 -7.90 16.74 4.01
CA ILE A 285 -8.57 15.46 3.73
C ILE A 285 -9.45 15.66 2.50
N GLU A 286 -9.20 14.89 1.45
CA GLU A 286 -10.07 14.76 0.30
C GLU A 286 -11.04 13.58 0.45
N SER A 287 -12.24 13.68 -0.13
CA SER A 287 -13.11 12.52 -0.23
C SER A 287 -12.59 11.54 -1.29
N ASP A 288 -12.95 10.28 -1.18
CA ASP A 288 -12.86 9.34 -2.28
C ASP A 288 -13.90 9.68 -3.35
N TYR A 289 -13.84 8.98 -4.51
CA TYR A 289 -14.66 9.24 -5.70
C TYR A 289 -16.15 9.21 -5.36
N THR A 290 -16.83 10.35 -5.45
CA THR A 290 -18.26 10.56 -5.11
C THR A 290 -18.66 10.22 -3.66
N ALA A 291 -17.74 9.91 -2.77
CA ALA A 291 -18.05 9.39 -1.42
C ALA A 291 -18.90 10.35 -0.57
N VAL A 292 -18.85 11.67 -0.80
CA VAL A 292 -19.77 12.63 -0.16
C VAL A 292 -21.19 12.44 -0.65
N ALA A 293 -21.39 12.25 -1.95
CA ALA A 293 -22.72 12.00 -2.50
C ALA A 293 -23.31 10.67 -2.05
N GLU A 294 -22.48 9.67 -1.77
CA GLU A 294 -22.88 8.34 -1.29
C GLU A 294 -23.45 8.34 0.13
N LEU A 295 -23.23 9.39 0.89
CA LEU A 295 -23.85 9.56 2.24
C LEU A 295 -25.38 9.60 2.17
N ARG A 296 -25.95 9.92 1.00
CA ARG A 296 -27.39 10.08 0.80
C ARG A 296 -28.16 8.76 0.88
N THR A 297 -29.43 8.90 1.24
CA THR A 297 -30.44 7.85 1.05
C THR A 297 -30.73 7.68 -0.44
N CYS A 298 -30.70 6.45 -0.97
CA CYS A 298 -31.15 6.17 -2.33
C CYS A 298 -32.68 6.34 -2.43
N PRO A 299 -33.18 7.15 -3.36
CA PRO A 299 -34.62 7.21 -3.61
C PRO A 299 -35.12 5.86 -4.18
N PRO A 300 -36.42 5.52 -3.96
CA PRO A 300 -37.00 4.28 -4.48
C PRO A 300 -36.87 4.11 -5.99
N VAL A 301 -36.82 5.22 -6.72
CA VAL A 301 -36.43 5.31 -8.12
C VAL A 301 -35.29 6.32 -8.17
N ASN A 302 -34.11 5.87 -8.53
CA ASN A 302 -32.96 6.75 -8.74
C ASN A 302 -32.83 7.02 -10.25
N PRO A 303 -33.48 8.08 -10.77
CA PRO A 303 -33.61 8.33 -12.22
C PRO A 303 -32.24 8.62 -12.86
N ASP A 304 -31.29 9.11 -12.05
CA ASP A 304 -29.99 9.56 -12.53
C ASP A 304 -28.87 8.53 -12.29
N ASN A 305 -29.21 7.36 -11.67
CA ASN A 305 -28.24 6.37 -11.20
C ASN A 305 -27.05 6.99 -10.43
N GLY A 306 -27.30 8.14 -9.79
CA GLY A 306 -26.27 8.86 -9.05
C GLY A 306 -25.88 8.13 -7.77
N PRO A 307 -24.66 8.35 -7.26
CA PRO A 307 -24.15 7.67 -6.08
C PRO A 307 -24.99 8.01 -4.83
N CYS A 308 -25.37 6.99 -4.10
CA CYS A 308 -26.15 7.05 -2.86
C CYS A 308 -26.07 5.69 -2.16
N GLY A 309 -26.44 5.59 -0.89
CA GLY A 309 -26.53 4.28 -0.25
C GLY A 309 -26.35 4.23 1.24
N HIS A 310 -25.49 5.06 1.81
CA HIS A 310 -25.24 5.02 3.27
C HIS A 310 -26.45 5.42 4.10
N GLY A 311 -27.31 6.31 3.60
CA GLY A 311 -28.56 6.65 4.23
C GLY A 311 -28.45 7.47 5.52
N ILE A 312 -27.32 8.13 5.74
CA ILE A 312 -27.12 9.05 6.88
C ILE A 312 -27.50 10.49 6.56
N ALA A 313 -27.73 10.81 5.28
CA ALA A 313 -28.15 12.08 4.76
C ALA A 313 -29.42 11.92 3.92
N ALA A 314 -30.40 12.84 4.07
CA ALA A 314 -31.64 12.77 3.31
C ALA A 314 -31.44 13.18 1.83
N ASP A 315 -30.56 14.16 1.62
CA ASP A 315 -30.32 14.79 0.32
C ASP A 315 -28.89 15.35 0.19
N GLY A 316 -28.58 16.07 -0.88
CA GLY A 316 -27.27 16.68 -1.11
C GLY A 316 -26.85 17.71 -0.06
N PRO A 317 -27.71 18.65 0.35
CA PRO A 317 -27.42 19.55 1.45
C PRO A 317 -27.03 18.85 2.75
N ASP A 318 -27.78 17.82 3.14
CA ASP A 318 -27.46 17.05 4.37
C ASP A 318 -26.16 16.27 4.23
N ALA A 319 -25.87 15.72 3.03
CA ALA A 319 -24.59 15.03 2.74
C ALA A 319 -23.39 15.99 2.84
N ALA A 320 -23.47 17.17 2.23
CA ALA A 320 -22.45 18.19 2.37
C ALA A 320 -22.21 18.62 3.81
N ALA A 321 -23.31 18.81 4.58
CA ALA A 321 -23.21 19.18 5.98
C ALA A 321 -22.56 18.07 6.82
N ALA A 322 -22.91 16.80 6.58
CA ALA A 322 -22.34 15.65 7.28
C ALA A 322 -20.82 15.54 7.03
N ALA A 323 -20.38 15.64 5.77
CA ALA A 323 -18.97 15.52 5.41
C ALA A 323 -18.13 16.70 5.96
N ILE A 324 -18.57 17.94 5.80
CA ILE A 324 -17.87 19.13 6.34
C ILE A 324 -17.78 19.04 7.88
N ASN A 325 -18.83 18.60 8.55
CA ASN A 325 -18.84 18.44 10.01
C ASN A 325 -17.99 17.24 10.47
N GLY A 326 -17.86 16.20 9.63
CA GLY A 326 -16.94 15.07 9.84
C GLY A 326 -15.49 15.49 9.81
N GLY A 327 -15.15 16.33 8.86
CA GLY A 327 -13.78 16.84 8.72
C GLY A 327 -13.23 16.77 7.29
N THR A 328 -14.00 16.29 6.31
CA THR A 328 -13.59 16.22 4.89
C THR A 328 -13.46 17.63 4.32
N ASP A 329 -12.24 17.99 3.88
CA ASP A 329 -11.90 19.34 3.46
C ASP A 329 -12.18 19.60 1.96
N MET A 330 -12.09 18.56 1.12
CA MET A 330 -12.24 18.66 -0.34
C MET A 330 -13.14 17.54 -0.86
N GLU A 331 -14.13 17.90 -1.68
CA GLU A 331 -15.10 16.98 -2.26
C GLU A 331 -14.67 16.57 -3.66
N MET A 332 -14.56 15.24 -3.90
CA MET A 332 -14.16 14.66 -5.19
C MET A 332 -15.39 14.34 -6.05
N VAL A 333 -15.40 14.84 -7.28
CA VAL A 333 -16.37 14.62 -8.37
C VAL A 333 -17.75 15.22 -8.11
N SER A 334 -18.41 14.85 -7.02
CA SER A 334 -19.68 15.46 -6.66
C SER A 334 -19.49 16.93 -6.24
N THR A 335 -20.54 17.76 -6.34
CA THR A 335 -20.45 19.21 -6.23
C THR A 335 -21.29 19.76 -5.06
N ASN A 336 -21.61 18.91 -4.08
CA ASN A 336 -22.50 19.29 -2.98
C ASN A 336 -21.98 20.48 -2.17
N TYR A 337 -20.65 20.62 -2.01
CA TYR A 337 -20.06 21.75 -1.29
C TYR A 337 -20.29 23.08 -2.01
N VAL A 338 -20.07 23.11 -3.32
CA VAL A 338 -20.29 24.32 -4.15
C VAL A 338 -21.77 24.63 -4.27
N ASP A 339 -22.61 23.62 -4.52
CA ASP A 339 -24.04 23.79 -4.75
C ASP A 339 -24.79 24.25 -3.50
N PHE A 340 -24.46 23.72 -2.33
CA PHE A 340 -25.24 23.92 -1.10
C PHE A 340 -24.52 24.68 0.01
N GLY A 341 -23.21 24.92 -0.09
CA GLY A 341 -22.43 25.50 1.00
C GLY A 341 -22.94 26.84 1.51
N LYS A 342 -23.40 27.75 0.62
CA LYS A 342 -24.00 29.04 1.03
C LYS A 342 -25.33 28.88 1.75
N GLN A 343 -26.17 27.94 1.30
CA GLN A 343 -27.43 27.61 1.94
C GLN A 343 -27.14 27.08 3.36
N LEU A 344 -26.23 26.13 3.48
CA LEU A 344 -25.85 25.53 4.78
C LEU A 344 -25.28 26.54 5.76
N LEU A 345 -24.51 27.50 5.29
CA LEU A 345 -24.02 28.62 6.11
C LEU A 345 -25.19 29.50 6.60
N ALA A 346 -26.14 29.81 5.72
CA ALA A 346 -27.31 30.62 6.08
C ALA A 346 -28.24 29.88 7.05
N GLU A 347 -28.33 28.56 6.95
CA GLU A 347 -29.11 27.69 7.85
C GLU A 347 -28.35 27.35 9.16
N HIS A 348 -27.10 27.79 9.31
CA HIS A 348 -26.23 27.47 10.45
C HIS A 348 -25.96 25.98 10.63
N LYS A 349 -26.07 25.14 9.56
CA LYS A 349 -25.72 23.72 9.57
C LYS A 349 -24.20 23.51 9.48
N ILE A 350 -23.48 24.45 8.88
CA ILE A 350 -22.02 24.55 8.88
C ILE A 350 -21.61 25.97 9.25
N THR A 351 -20.31 26.16 9.52
CA THR A 351 -19.79 27.46 9.95
C THR A 351 -18.66 27.97 9.05
N MET A 352 -18.50 29.31 8.96
CA MET A 352 -17.40 29.91 8.22
C MET A 352 -16.00 29.52 8.76
N PRO A 353 -15.80 29.31 10.09
CA PRO A 353 -14.55 28.74 10.57
C PRO A 353 -14.18 27.38 9.99
N GLN A 354 -15.14 26.45 9.78
CA GLN A 354 -14.91 25.16 9.14
C GLN A 354 -14.45 25.32 7.69
N ILE A 355 -15.19 26.12 6.90
CA ILE A 355 -14.80 26.44 5.53
C ILE A 355 -13.41 27.10 5.48
N ASN A 356 -13.12 28.04 6.39
CA ASN A 356 -11.81 28.69 6.43
C ASN A 356 -10.69 27.73 6.84
N ASP A 357 -10.95 26.73 7.66
CA ASP A 357 -9.95 25.72 8.02
C ASP A 357 -9.65 24.79 6.84
N ALA A 358 -10.67 24.28 6.16
CA ALA A 358 -10.52 23.45 4.97
C ALA A 358 -9.70 24.19 3.89
N VAL A 359 -10.10 25.41 3.52
CA VAL A 359 -9.39 26.22 2.51
C VAL A 359 -7.97 26.55 2.96
N ARG A 360 -7.74 26.83 4.25
CA ARG A 360 -6.38 27.07 4.78
C ARG A 360 -5.48 25.87 4.60
N ARG A 361 -5.98 24.67 4.83
CA ARG A 361 -5.26 23.40 4.66
C ARG A 361 -4.90 23.17 3.19
N ILE A 362 -5.86 23.33 2.30
CA ILE A 362 -5.67 23.22 0.84
C ILE A 362 -4.63 24.22 0.33
N LEU A 363 -4.79 25.50 0.65
CA LEU A 363 -3.83 26.54 0.24
C LEU A 363 -2.43 26.30 0.81
N ARG A 364 -2.31 25.81 2.05
CA ARG A 364 -1.03 25.47 2.66
C ARG A 364 -0.28 24.42 1.85
N VAL A 365 -0.96 23.35 1.45
CA VAL A 365 -0.37 22.29 0.61
C VAL A 365 0.06 22.87 -0.74
N LYS A 366 -0.80 23.64 -1.42
CA LYS A 366 -0.45 24.30 -2.70
C LYS A 366 0.79 25.21 -2.60
N PHE A 367 0.90 25.99 -1.53
CA PHE A 367 2.09 26.82 -1.30
C PHE A 367 3.35 26.00 -1.02
N ARG A 368 3.22 24.97 -0.17
CA ARG A 368 4.34 24.06 0.14
C ARG A 368 4.76 23.22 -1.07
N ALA A 369 3.84 22.90 -1.97
CA ALA A 369 4.12 22.21 -3.23
C ALA A 369 4.78 23.09 -4.30
N GLY A 370 4.97 24.38 -4.03
CA GLY A 370 5.61 25.32 -4.96
C GLY A 370 4.75 25.71 -6.17
N LEU A 371 3.45 25.41 -6.14
CA LEU A 371 2.56 25.62 -7.29
C LEU A 371 2.39 27.10 -7.64
N PHE A 372 2.49 28.01 -6.67
CA PHE A 372 2.41 29.44 -6.92
C PHE A 372 3.66 30.01 -7.60
N GLU A 373 4.80 29.37 -7.38
CA GLU A 373 6.10 29.73 -7.98
C GLU A 373 6.31 29.05 -9.33
N HIS A 374 5.81 27.81 -9.47
CA HIS A 374 6.04 26.94 -10.63
C HIS A 374 4.73 26.25 -11.07
N PRO A 375 3.75 27.01 -11.60
CA PRO A 375 2.44 26.44 -11.99
C PRO A 375 2.47 25.63 -13.29
N TYR A 376 3.52 25.77 -14.12
CA TYR A 376 3.60 25.18 -15.45
C TYR A 376 4.76 24.20 -15.57
N VAL A 377 4.62 23.25 -16.48
CA VAL A 377 5.68 22.30 -16.88
C VAL A 377 6.01 22.48 -18.38
N ASP A 378 7.15 21.97 -18.79
CA ASP A 378 7.50 21.85 -20.20
C ASP A 378 6.97 20.53 -20.77
N PRO A 379 5.94 20.53 -21.64
CA PRO A 379 5.36 19.31 -22.18
C PRO A 379 6.37 18.40 -22.89
N SER A 380 7.46 18.95 -23.42
CA SER A 380 8.49 18.17 -24.11
C SER A 380 9.31 17.30 -23.15
N GLN A 381 9.33 17.62 -21.85
CA GLN A 381 10.07 16.85 -20.84
C GLN A 381 9.29 15.65 -20.31
N ALA A 382 7.95 15.65 -20.43
CA ALA A 382 7.10 14.60 -19.88
C ALA A 382 7.45 13.21 -20.45
N ALA A 383 7.51 13.09 -21.78
CA ALA A 383 7.89 11.83 -22.42
C ALA A 383 9.37 11.45 -22.18
N ALA A 384 10.24 12.47 -22.07
CA ALA A 384 11.67 12.25 -21.84
C ALA A 384 12.00 11.77 -20.43
N ALA A 385 11.10 11.95 -19.47
CA ALA A 385 11.27 11.51 -18.07
C ALA A 385 10.85 10.05 -17.84
N GLN A 386 10.11 9.44 -18.77
CA GLN A 386 9.48 8.13 -18.64
C GLN A 386 10.35 6.99 -19.18
N LEU A 387 10.21 5.80 -18.60
CA LEU A 387 10.90 4.57 -19.00
C LEU A 387 12.41 4.74 -19.16
N LEU A 388 13.02 5.57 -18.33
CA LEU A 388 14.46 5.75 -18.35
C LEU A 388 15.20 4.44 -18.04
N PRO A 389 16.42 4.23 -18.57
CA PRO A 389 17.15 2.99 -18.33
C PRO A 389 17.40 2.67 -16.85
N ASP A 390 17.58 3.70 -15.99
CA ASP A 390 17.70 3.54 -14.55
C ASP A 390 16.40 3.07 -13.91
N ALA A 391 15.26 3.59 -14.36
CA ALA A 391 13.94 3.18 -13.89
C ALA A 391 13.62 1.73 -14.27
N VAL A 392 13.83 1.36 -15.52
CA VAL A 392 13.62 -0.01 -16.03
C VAL A 392 14.54 -1.02 -15.32
N ALA A 393 15.80 -0.65 -15.04
CA ALA A 393 16.71 -1.50 -14.30
C ALA A 393 16.32 -1.64 -12.81
N ALA A 394 15.85 -0.55 -12.18
CA ALA A 394 15.36 -0.55 -10.81
C ALA A 394 14.10 -1.41 -10.68
N GLU A 395 13.16 -1.29 -11.61
CA GLU A 395 11.95 -2.11 -11.64
C GLU A 395 12.28 -3.60 -11.77
N ARG A 396 13.16 -4.01 -12.71
CA ARG A 396 13.59 -5.41 -12.82
C ARG A 396 14.18 -5.96 -11.53
N SER A 397 14.96 -5.13 -10.82
CA SER A 397 15.50 -5.50 -9.51
C SER A 397 14.39 -5.65 -8.45
N ALA A 398 13.42 -4.71 -8.43
CA ALA A 398 12.26 -4.76 -7.55
C ALA A 398 11.42 -6.02 -7.79
N ALA A 399 11.09 -6.31 -9.06
CA ALA A 399 10.35 -7.50 -9.44
C ALA A 399 11.05 -8.79 -9.01
N SER A 400 12.37 -8.89 -9.23
CA SER A 400 13.13 -10.07 -8.80
C SER A 400 13.16 -10.25 -7.28
N LYS A 401 13.21 -9.16 -6.50
CA LYS A 401 13.20 -9.20 -5.03
C LYS A 401 11.82 -9.54 -4.45
N SER A 402 10.75 -9.25 -5.20
CA SER A 402 9.37 -9.46 -4.79
C SER A 402 8.90 -10.90 -4.93
N MET A 403 9.57 -11.71 -5.76
CA MET A 403 9.17 -13.09 -6.03
C MET A 403 9.45 -14.01 -4.86
N VAL A 404 8.46 -14.86 -4.54
CA VAL A 404 8.52 -15.80 -3.41
C VAL A 404 8.54 -17.23 -3.93
N LEU A 405 9.59 -17.97 -3.61
CA LEU A 405 9.66 -19.40 -3.91
C LEU A 405 8.86 -20.16 -2.84
N LEU A 406 7.68 -20.68 -3.22
CA LEU A 406 6.78 -21.36 -2.29
C LEU A 406 7.09 -22.86 -2.15
N LYS A 407 7.59 -23.48 -3.22
CA LYS A 407 7.92 -24.92 -3.23
C LYS A 407 9.03 -25.19 -4.22
N ASN A 408 9.94 -26.13 -3.89
CA ASN A 408 11.02 -26.55 -4.79
C ASN A 408 11.50 -27.98 -4.47
N ASP A 409 10.65 -28.97 -4.74
CA ASP A 409 10.96 -30.38 -4.53
C ASP A 409 12.06 -30.84 -5.50
N ASN A 410 12.99 -31.67 -5.02
CA ASN A 410 14.07 -32.26 -5.80
C ASN A 410 14.93 -31.27 -6.58
N SER A 411 14.99 -30.01 -6.10
CA SER A 411 15.72 -28.93 -6.80
C SER A 411 15.27 -28.78 -8.27
N THR A 412 13.94 -28.77 -8.49
CA THR A 412 13.34 -28.55 -9.81
C THR A 412 13.75 -27.16 -10.37
N LEU A 413 13.90 -26.17 -9.51
CA LEU A 413 14.51 -24.88 -9.79
C LEU A 413 15.89 -24.78 -9.13
N PRO A 414 16.84 -24.05 -9.72
CA PRO A 414 16.75 -23.31 -10.98
C PRO A 414 16.74 -24.24 -12.20
N LEU A 415 16.15 -23.72 -13.31
CA LEU A 415 16.13 -24.40 -14.61
C LEU A 415 17.56 -24.60 -15.13
N ASP A 416 17.79 -25.73 -15.82
CA ASP A 416 19.06 -25.99 -16.51
C ASP A 416 19.07 -25.24 -17.87
N PRO A 417 19.99 -24.29 -18.09
CA PRO A 417 20.04 -23.49 -19.31
C PRO A 417 20.44 -24.29 -20.56
N ASN A 418 20.85 -25.55 -20.40
CA ASN A 418 21.18 -26.43 -21.51
C ASN A 418 20.01 -27.33 -21.96
N LYS A 419 18.86 -27.19 -21.35
CA LYS A 419 17.66 -28.00 -21.62
C LYS A 419 16.57 -27.11 -22.22
N SER A 420 15.83 -27.68 -23.18
CA SER A 420 14.71 -27.00 -23.80
C SER A 420 13.57 -26.71 -22.81
N VAL A 421 12.95 -25.52 -22.93
CA VAL A 421 11.85 -25.09 -22.08
C VAL A 421 10.59 -24.91 -22.91
N ALA A 422 9.46 -25.48 -22.42
CA ALA A 422 8.13 -25.14 -22.90
C ALA A 422 7.44 -24.21 -21.89
N VAL A 423 7.08 -23.01 -22.31
CA VAL A 423 6.19 -22.11 -21.57
C VAL A 423 4.76 -22.42 -21.97
N ILE A 424 3.92 -22.73 -21.00
CA ILE A 424 2.55 -23.17 -21.23
C ILE A 424 1.60 -22.39 -20.29
N GLY A 425 0.45 -21.98 -20.80
CA GLY A 425 -0.58 -21.34 -20.01
C GLY A 425 -1.01 -19.97 -20.53
N PRO A 426 -2.17 -19.49 -20.06
CA PRO A 426 -2.78 -18.25 -20.56
C PRO A 426 -1.90 -17.01 -20.38
N LEU A 427 -1.14 -16.94 -19.29
CA LEU A 427 -0.31 -15.79 -18.92
C LEU A 427 1.15 -15.90 -19.41
N GLY A 428 1.45 -16.91 -20.27
CA GLY A 428 2.82 -17.16 -20.71
C GLY A 428 3.39 -16.11 -21.65
N ASP A 429 2.62 -15.64 -22.61
CA ASP A 429 3.02 -14.56 -23.55
C ASP A 429 2.02 -13.39 -23.43
N ASP A 430 1.72 -13.04 -22.21
CA ASP A 430 0.85 -11.94 -21.85
C ASP A 430 1.67 -10.74 -21.37
N GLN A 431 1.35 -9.56 -21.89
CA GLN A 431 1.96 -8.28 -21.50
C GLN A 431 0.98 -7.42 -20.69
N HIS A 432 -0.32 -7.59 -20.96
CA HIS A 432 -1.38 -6.82 -20.37
C HIS A 432 -1.52 -7.09 -18.87
N ASP A 433 -1.63 -8.37 -18.51
CA ASP A 433 -1.83 -8.78 -17.12
C ASP A 433 -0.59 -8.54 -16.25
N MET A 434 0.60 -8.52 -16.88
CA MET A 434 1.86 -8.30 -16.14
C MET A 434 1.92 -6.96 -15.41
N LEU A 435 1.16 -5.96 -15.86
CA LEU A 435 1.13 -4.63 -15.25
C LEU A 435 0.32 -4.60 -13.95
N GLY A 436 -0.64 -5.52 -13.75
CA GLY A 436 -1.53 -5.52 -12.59
C GLY A 436 -2.54 -4.37 -12.58
N PRO A 437 -3.42 -4.28 -11.54
CA PRO A 437 -4.36 -3.18 -11.36
C PRO A 437 -3.63 -1.87 -11.04
N TRP A 438 -4.24 -0.73 -11.38
CA TRP A 438 -3.67 0.62 -11.14
C TRP A 438 -2.33 0.86 -11.84
N TRP A 439 -2.20 0.43 -13.10
CA TRP A 439 -0.98 0.51 -13.92
C TRP A 439 -0.60 1.94 -14.37
N GLY A 440 -1.24 2.96 -13.82
CA GLY A 440 -0.97 4.36 -14.15
C GLY A 440 -1.19 4.67 -15.65
N THR A 441 -0.15 5.14 -16.32
CA THR A 441 -0.12 5.34 -17.78
C THR A 441 0.70 4.29 -18.52
N GLY A 442 1.03 3.17 -17.85
CA GLY A 442 1.72 2.02 -18.44
C GLY A 442 0.98 1.47 -19.66
N GLN A 443 1.70 0.95 -20.63
CA GLN A 443 1.14 0.35 -21.83
C GLN A 443 1.61 -1.08 -21.95
N ASP A 444 0.76 -1.95 -22.49
CA ASP A 444 1.05 -3.38 -22.62
C ASP A 444 2.39 -3.64 -23.33
N GLN A 445 2.69 -2.86 -24.39
CA GLN A 445 3.95 -2.97 -25.12
C GLN A 445 5.21 -2.59 -24.33
N ASP A 446 5.06 -1.94 -23.16
CA ASP A 446 6.20 -1.64 -22.28
C ASP A 446 6.60 -2.84 -21.44
N ALA A 447 5.67 -3.79 -21.25
CA ALA A 447 5.91 -5.00 -20.48
C ALA A 447 6.60 -6.10 -21.29
N VAL A 448 7.45 -6.86 -20.61
CA VAL A 448 8.08 -8.06 -21.15
C VAL A 448 7.32 -9.28 -20.66
N SER A 449 6.74 -10.08 -21.58
CA SER A 449 6.06 -11.33 -21.23
C SER A 449 7.04 -12.38 -20.69
N LEU A 450 6.53 -13.36 -19.90
CA LEU A 450 7.33 -14.46 -19.38
C LEU A 450 8.03 -15.23 -20.49
N TYR A 451 7.30 -15.56 -21.56
CA TYR A 451 7.87 -16.25 -22.74
C TYR A 451 9.02 -15.45 -23.35
N SER A 452 8.84 -14.16 -23.56
CA SER A 452 9.87 -13.30 -24.13
C SER A 452 11.11 -13.24 -23.24
N GLY A 453 10.94 -13.13 -21.92
CA GLY A 453 12.04 -13.13 -20.96
C GLY A 453 12.81 -14.45 -20.91
N ILE A 454 12.12 -15.59 -20.92
CA ILE A 454 12.76 -16.92 -20.95
C ILE A 454 13.47 -17.12 -22.32
N LYS A 455 12.80 -16.78 -23.42
CA LYS A 455 13.36 -16.93 -24.78
C LYS A 455 14.62 -16.09 -25.00
N ALA A 456 14.73 -14.95 -24.33
CA ALA A 456 15.95 -14.15 -24.36
C ALA A 456 17.16 -14.85 -23.71
N GLN A 457 16.91 -15.81 -22.81
CA GLN A 457 17.94 -16.62 -22.14
C GLN A 457 18.13 -18.00 -22.80
N ASP A 458 17.06 -18.61 -23.30
CA ASP A 458 17.07 -19.86 -24.06
C ASP A 458 16.30 -19.67 -25.38
N PRO A 459 16.98 -19.45 -26.51
CA PRO A 459 16.33 -19.23 -27.82
C PRO A 459 15.48 -20.41 -28.31
N ASN A 460 15.65 -21.63 -27.75
CA ASN A 460 14.88 -22.81 -28.10
C ASN A 460 13.54 -22.92 -27.35
N THR A 461 13.24 -21.96 -26.50
CA THR A 461 11.97 -21.91 -25.75
C THR A 461 10.78 -21.86 -26.68
N THR A 462 9.79 -22.72 -26.43
CA THR A 462 8.51 -22.75 -27.13
C THR A 462 7.39 -22.20 -26.25
N PHE A 463 6.32 -21.73 -26.88
CA PHE A 463 5.12 -21.24 -26.17
C PHE A 463 3.86 -21.94 -26.66
N THR A 464 2.96 -22.27 -25.71
CA THR A 464 1.61 -22.79 -25.99
C THR A 464 0.63 -22.16 -25.00
N LYS A 465 -0.32 -21.39 -25.50
CA LYS A 465 -1.27 -20.64 -24.66
C LYS A 465 -2.15 -21.55 -23.78
N ALA A 466 -2.50 -22.72 -24.27
CA ALA A 466 -3.36 -23.73 -23.64
C ALA A 466 -4.83 -23.33 -23.50
N CYS A 467 -5.13 -22.13 -22.99
CA CYS A 467 -6.47 -21.61 -22.82
C CYS A 467 -6.46 -20.07 -22.78
N ASP A 468 -7.65 -19.48 -22.79
CA ASP A 468 -7.86 -18.05 -22.61
C ASP A 468 -8.39 -17.75 -21.20
N LEU A 469 -7.96 -16.65 -20.62
CA LEU A 469 -8.60 -15.99 -19.48
C LEU A 469 -9.21 -14.70 -20.02
N PRO A 470 -10.53 -14.59 -20.20
CA PRO A 470 -11.12 -13.40 -20.76
C PRO A 470 -11.05 -12.24 -19.76
N ASN A 471 -10.60 -11.08 -20.25
CA ASN A 471 -10.60 -9.82 -19.52
C ASN A 471 -12.02 -9.21 -19.59
N THR A 472 -12.98 -9.86 -18.95
CA THR A 472 -14.37 -9.41 -18.91
C THR A 472 -14.77 -9.05 -17.50
N GLU A 473 -15.30 -7.84 -17.34
CA GLU A 473 -15.87 -7.37 -16.08
C GLU A 473 -17.36 -7.72 -15.97
N PRO A 474 -17.93 -7.73 -14.77
CA PRO A 474 -19.38 -7.74 -14.61
C PRO A 474 -20.04 -6.57 -15.37
N PRO A 475 -21.26 -6.76 -15.96
CA PRO A 475 -22.13 -7.96 -15.84
C PRO A 475 -21.79 -9.12 -16.77
N ASP A 476 -20.82 -8.96 -17.66
CA ASP A 476 -20.53 -9.92 -18.73
C ASP A 476 -19.58 -11.05 -18.31
N TYR A 477 -18.99 -10.93 -17.11
CA TYR A 477 -18.12 -11.98 -16.55
C TYR A 477 -18.85 -13.31 -16.36
N ASN A 478 -18.31 -14.35 -16.97
CA ASN A 478 -18.80 -15.72 -16.83
C ASN A 478 -17.62 -16.66 -16.55
N PRO A 479 -17.48 -17.17 -15.32
CA PRO A 479 -16.35 -18.04 -14.94
C PRO A 479 -16.28 -19.35 -15.75
N ALA A 480 -17.36 -19.76 -16.42
CA ALA A 480 -17.33 -20.91 -17.33
C ALA A 480 -16.50 -20.67 -18.60
N ASN A 481 -16.19 -19.42 -18.91
CA ASN A 481 -15.34 -19.07 -20.05
C ASN A 481 -13.85 -19.05 -19.68
N ASP A 482 -13.54 -19.11 -18.37
CA ASP A 482 -12.14 -19.07 -17.93
C ASP A 482 -11.45 -20.39 -18.23
N CYS A 483 -10.37 -20.30 -18.99
CA CYS A 483 -9.49 -21.41 -19.32
C CYS A 483 -10.22 -22.67 -19.80
N PRO A 484 -10.98 -22.66 -20.92
CA PRO A 484 -11.61 -23.86 -21.46
C PRO A 484 -10.55 -24.89 -21.89
N ASN A 485 -10.79 -26.17 -21.63
CA ASN A 485 -9.79 -27.25 -21.82
C ASN A 485 -9.64 -27.75 -23.27
N THR A 486 -10.18 -27.04 -24.24
CA THR A 486 -10.20 -27.45 -25.65
C THR A 486 -8.82 -27.59 -26.27
N SER A 487 -7.83 -26.82 -25.83
CA SER A 487 -6.44 -26.82 -26.33
C SER A 487 -5.45 -27.52 -25.39
N PHE A 488 -5.90 -28.20 -24.34
CA PHE A 488 -5.03 -28.96 -23.43
C PHE A 488 -4.25 -30.08 -24.12
N PRO A 489 -4.78 -30.79 -25.14
CA PRO A 489 -3.98 -31.77 -25.90
C PRO A 489 -2.71 -31.19 -26.52
N ASP A 490 -2.76 -29.95 -27.02
CA ASP A 490 -1.59 -29.25 -27.59
C ASP A 490 -0.59 -28.87 -26.49
N ALA A 491 -1.06 -28.44 -25.34
CA ALA A 491 -0.24 -28.16 -24.16
C ALA A 491 0.49 -29.42 -23.66
N VAL A 492 -0.22 -30.56 -23.59
CA VAL A 492 0.36 -31.86 -23.24
C VAL A 492 1.40 -32.30 -24.26
N ALA A 493 1.15 -32.09 -25.56
CA ALA A 493 2.12 -32.40 -26.62
C ALA A 493 3.38 -31.54 -26.51
N ALA A 494 3.22 -30.23 -26.25
CA ALA A 494 4.32 -29.31 -26.00
C ALA A 494 5.15 -29.73 -24.78
N ALA A 495 4.50 -30.06 -23.67
CA ALA A 495 5.17 -30.53 -22.45
C ALA A 495 5.98 -31.81 -22.69
N LYS A 496 5.43 -32.80 -23.45
CA LYS A 496 6.13 -34.04 -23.77
C LYS A 496 7.37 -33.81 -24.63
N SER A 497 7.37 -32.79 -25.49
CA SER A 497 8.48 -32.48 -26.41
C SER A 497 9.62 -31.69 -25.77
N ALA A 498 9.39 -31.02 -24.65
CA ALA A 498 10.40 -30.27 -23.94
C ALA A 498 11.07 -31.09 -22.82
N ASP A 499 12.24 -30.62 -22.36
CA ASP A 499 12.93 -31.20 -21.21
C ASP A 499 12.39 -30.66 -19.88
N GLN A 500 11.99 -29.39 -19.85
CA GLN A 500 11.48 -28.66 -18.71
C GLN A 500 10.22 -27.87 -19.11
N VAL A 501 9.30 -27.71 -18.18
CA VAL A 501 8.05 -26.98 -18.43
C VAL A 501 7.86 -25.87 -17.41
N VAL A 502 7.43 -24.70 -17.89
CA VAL A 502 7.00 -23.56 -17.05
C VAL A 502 5.53 -23.31 -17.33
N LEU A 503 4.69 -23.49 -16.31
CA LEU A 503 3.26 -23.17 -16.36
C LEU A 503 3.07 -21.74 -15.88
N ALA A 504 2.57 -20.86 -16.73
CA ALA A 504 2.24 -19.47 -16.43
C ALA A 504 0.74 -19.36 -16.17
N LEU A 505 0.36 -19.27 -14.89
CA LEU A 505 -1.02 -19.39 -14.41
C LEU A 505 -1.34 -18.27 -13.42
N GLY A 506 -2.61 -18.11 -13.08
CA GLY A 506 -3.02 -17.12 -12.09
C GLY A 506 -4.32 -16.42 -12.42
N GLU A 507 -4.38 -15.13 -12.12
CA GLU A 507 -5.50 -14.23 -12.39
C GLU A 507 -5.15 -13.24 -13.50
N THR A 508 -6.17 -12.67 -14.16
CA THR A 508 -5.98 -11.46 -14.96
C THR A 508 -5.92 -10.25 -14.03
N ARG A 509 -5.36 -9.13 -14.50
CA ARG A 509 -5.29 -7.90 -13.69
C ARG A 509 -6.66 -7.34 -13.31
N GLU A 510 -7.69 -7.59 -14.13
CA GLU A 510 -9.08 -7.20 -13.87
C GLU A 510 -9.75 -8.06 -12.77
N MET A 511 -9.13 -9.15 -12.34
CA MET A 511 -9.61 -9.96 -11.21
C MET A 511 -9.12 -9.44 -9.86
N SER A 512 -8.25 -8.43 -9.84
CA SER A 512 -7.70 -7.80 -8.63
C SER A 512 -7.78 -6.28 -8.73
N GLY A 513 -7.85 -5.59 -7.58
CA GLY A 513 -8.03 -4.15 -7.49
C GLY A 513 -9.43 -3.78 -7.01
N GLU A 514 -9.87 -2.56 -7.34
CA GLU A 514 -11.16 -2.02 -6.92
C GLU A 514 -12.33 -2.74 -7.61
N ALA A 515 -13.45 -2.90 -6.90
CA ALA A 515 -14.67 -3.57 -7.32
C ALA A 515 -14.51 -5.04 -7.78
N THR A 516 -13.40 -5.69 -7.43
CA THR A 516 -13.05 -7.04 -7.91
C THR A 516 -13.00 -8.09 -6.79
N SER A 517 -13.94 -8.03 -5.85
CA SER A 517 -14.05 -9.05 -4.80
C SER A 517 -14.40 -10.42 -5.38
N ARG A 518 -13.68 -11.47 -4.95
CA ARG A 518 -13.89 -12.85 -5.39
C ARG A 518 -14.34 -13.73 -4.24
N SER A 519 -15.42 -14.50 -4.44
CA SER A 519 -15.92 -15.47 -3.45
C SER A 519 -15.16 -16.79 -3.44
N ASN A 520 -14.42 -17.11 -4.50
CA ASN A 520 -13.55 -18.27 -4.63
C ASN A 520 -12.10 -17.82 -4.83
N LEU A 521 -11.19 -18.43 -4.10
CA LEU A 521 -9.76 -18.15 -4.13
C LEU A 521 -8.94 -19.21 -4.88
N ASP A 522 -9.59 -20.19 -5.51
CA ASP A 522 -8.92 -21.16 -6.37
C ASP A 522 -8.47 -20.48 -7.68
N LEU A 523 -7.52 -21.11 -8.38
CA LEU A 523 -7.16 -20.70 -9.74
C LEU A 523 -8.41 -20.60 -10.62
N PRO A 524 -8.59 -19.51 -11.38
CA PRO A 524 -9.75 -19.34 -12.25
C PRO A 524 -9.89 -20.46 -13.29
N GLY A 525 -11.12 -20.90 -13.54
CA GLY A 525 -11.45 -21.87 -14.58
C GLY A 525 -10.75 -23.21 -14.43
N ASN A 526 -10.33 -23.80 -15.55
CA ASN A 526 -9.77 -25.16 -15.58
C ASN A 526 -8.23 -25.19 -15.43
N GLN A 527 -7.60 -24.15 -14.92
CA GLN A 527 -6.14 -24.11 -14.75
C GLN A 527 -5.61 -25.25 -13.86
N GLN A 528 -6.39 -25.68 -12.84
CA GLN A 528 -6.02 -26.84 -12.03
C GLN A 528 -6.04 -28.15 -12.85
N GLU A 529 -6.96 -28.30 -13.79
CA GLU A 529 -7.00 -29.47 -14.69
C GLU A 529 -5.79 -29.47 -15.62
N LEU A 530 -5.40 -28.32 -16.14
CA LEU A 530 -4.15 -28.18 -16.93
C LEU A 530 -2.92 -28.66 -16.12
N ILE A 531 -2.79 -28.24 -14.86
CA ILE A 531 -1.72 -28.71 -13.95
C ILE A 531 -1.76 -30.25 -13.84
N ASN A 532 -2.95 -30.84 -13.65
CA ASN A 532 -3.10 -32.28 -13.51
C ASN A 532 -2.66 -33.05 -14.79
N GLU A 533 -3.03 -32.56 -15.97
CA GLU A 533 -2.65 -33.15 -17.24
C GLU A 533 -1.15 -33.03 -17.53
N ILE A 534 -0.55 -31.87 -17.21
CA ILE A 534 0.89 -31.70 -17.35
C ILE A 534 1.66 -32.60 -16.37
N ALA A 535 1.21 -32.70 -15.12
CA ALA A 535 1.78 -33.61 -14.12
C ALA A 535 1.75 -35.07 -14.59
N ALA A 536 0.68 -35.49 -15.28
CA ALA A 536 0.53 -36.84 -15.84
C ALA A 536 1.56 -37.15 -16.96
N THR A 537 2.21 -36.15 -17.55
CA THR A 537 3.29 -36.36 -18.54
C THR A 537 4.56 -36.91 -17.93
N GLY A 538 4.75 -36.76 -16.60
CA GLY A 538 5.97 -37.11 -15.87
C GLY A 538 7.17 -36.19 -16.14
N LYS A 539 6.98 -35.08 -16.84
CA LYS A 539 8.03 -34.07 -17.06
C LYS A 539 8.20 -33.19 -15.82
N PRO A 540 9.44 -32.75 -15.50
CA PRO A 540 9.63 -31.74 -14.47
C PRO A 540 8.98 -30.43 -14.91
N PHE A 541 8.22 -29.81 -14.01
CA PHE A 541 7.55 -28.54 -14.29
C PHE A 541 7.56 -27.60 -13.08
N THR A 542 7.44 -26.31 -13.36
CA THR A 542 7.30 -25.25 -12.38
C THR A 542 6.02 -24.49 -12.68
N VAL A 543 5.24 -24.17 -11.64
CA VAL A 543 4.12 -23.22 -11.72
C VAL A 543 4.64 -21.84 -11.34
N VAL A 544 4.48 -20.86 -12.22
CA VAL A 544 4.67 -19.44 -11.97
C VAL A 544 3.27 -18.84 -11.85
N LEU A 545 3.01 -18.19 -10.72
CA LEU A 545 1.72 -17.59 -10.41
C LEU A 545 1.81 -16.07 -10.60
N PHE A 546 0.88 -15.54 -11.40
CA PHE A 546 0.65 -14.11 -11.57
C PHE A 546 -0.73 -13.77 -11.00
N ASN A 547 -0.81 -13.03 -9.92
CA ASN A 547 -2.06 -12.74 -9.21
C ASN A 547 -1.88 -11.58 -8.23
N GLY A 548 -3.01 -11.00 -7.79
CA GLY A 548 -3.01 -9.86 -6.88
C GLY A 548 -3.50 -10.18 -5.46
N ARG A 549 -3.65 -11.45 -5.11
CA ARG A 549 -4.17 -11.90 -3.79
C ARG A 549 -3.65 -13.28 -3.41
N PRO A 550 -3.66 -13.67 -2.12
CA PRO A 550 -3.43 -15.06 -1.73
C PRO A 550 -4.47 -16.00 -2.32
N LEU A 551 -4.04 -16.94 -3.16
CA LEU A 551 -4.88 -17.99 -3.71
C LEU A 551 -4.87 -19.23 -2.82
N THR A 552 -5.87 -20.12 -2.98
CA THR A 552 -5.84 -21.43 -2.34
C THR A 552 -5.02 -22.41 -3.17
N LEU A 553 -3.83 -22.75 -2.67
CA LEU A 553 -2.83 -23.51 -3.43
C LEU A 553 -2.70 -24.99 -3.02
N THR A 554 -3.57 -25.50 -2.17
CA THR A 554 -3.49 -26.89 -1.67
C THR A 554 -3.44 -27.92 -2.82
N ASN A 555 -4.34 -27.77 -3.81
CA ASN A 555 -4.40 -28.68 -4.97
C ASN A 555 -3.23 -28.45 -5.95
N VAL A 556 -2.82 -27.20 -6.14
CA VAL A 556 -1.64 -26.83 -6.95
C VAL A 556 -0.39 -27.48 -6.37
N ALA A 557 -0.15 -27.31 -5.07
CA ALA A 557 1.04 -27.82 -4.40
C ALA A 557 1.08 -29.35 -4.32
N ALA A 558 -0.08 -30.01 -4.30
CA ALA A 558 -0.16 -31.48 -4.31
C ALA A 558 0.36 -32.08 -5.62
N LYS A 559 0.38 -31.34 -6.72
CA LYS A 559 0.79 -31.81 -8.04
C LYS A 559 2.10 -31.20 -8.52
N SER A 560 2.38 -29.94 -8.15
CA SER A 560 3.49 -29.16 -8.68
C SER A 560 4.78 -29.39 -7.87
N PRO A 561 5.88 -29.81 -8.50
CA PRO A 561 7.17 -29.96 -7.79
C PRO A 561 7.80 -28.63 -7.43
N ALA A 562 7.54 -27.56 -8.18
CA ALA A 562 8.00 -26.21 -7.85
C ALA A 562 6.90 -25.17 -8.11
N ILE A 563 6.84 -24.15 -7.23
CA ILE A 563 5.88 -23.03 -7.30
C ILE A 563 6.62 -21.75 -6.99
N LEU A 564 6.55 -20.79 -7.91
CA LEU A 564 7.05 -19.43 -7.76
C LEU A 564 5.86 -18.46 -7.80
N GLU A 565 5.65 -17.74 -6.70
CA GLU A 565 4.71 -16.61 -6.61
C GLU A 565 5.42 -15.37 -7.16
N ALA A 566 4.92 -14.83 -8.27
CA ALA A 566 5.50 -13.67 -8.93
C ALA A 566 4.67 -12.40 -8.73
N TRP A 567 3.44 -12.51 -8.22
CA TRP A 567 2.46 -11.44 -8.15
C TRP A 567 2.18 -10.85 -9.55
N PHE A 568 1.85 -9.57 -9.68
CA PHE A 568 1.91 -8.83 -10.94
C PHE A 568 3.21 -8.01 -10.93
N PRO A 569 4.23 -8.39 -11.73
CA PRO A 569 5.59 -7.91 -11.53
C PRO A 569 5.92 -6.58 -12.22
N GLY A 570 5.05 -6.03 -13.09
CA GLY A 570 5.31 -4.77 -13.81
C GLY A 570 6.00 -4.93 -15.16
N VAL A 571 6.65 -3.85 -15.63
CA VAL A 571 7.16 -3.78 -17.03
C VAL A 571 8.28 -4.76 -17.33
N GLN A 572 9.06 -5.23 -16.37
CA GLN A 572 10.13 -6.21 -16.59
C GLN A 572 9.77 -7.63 -16.12
N ALA A 573 8.48 -7.92 -16.00
CA ALA A 573 7.93 -9.19 -15.50
C ALA A 573 8.67 -10.42 -16.02
N GLY A 574 8.74 -10.57 -17.34
CA GLY A 574 9.37 -11.73 -17.98
C GLY A 574 10.89 -11.80 -17.75
N ASN A 575 11.58 -10.67 -17.81
CA ASN A 575 13.02 -10.64 -17.58
C ASN A 575 13.37 -10.97 -16.13
N ALA A 576 12.67 -10.38 -15.17
CA ALA A 576 12.90 -10.62 -13.74
C ALA A 576 12.56 -12.08 -13.35
N THR A 577 11.43 -12.59 -13.85
CA THR A 577 11.03 -13.98 -13.61
C THR A 577 12.00 -14.97 -14.22
N ALA A 578 12.46 -14.73 -15.44
CA ALA A 578 13.48 -15.57 -16.08
C ALA A 578 14.81 -15.56 -15.30
N ASP A 579 15.24 -14.40 -14.78
CA ASP A 579 16.45 -14.32 -13.96
C ASP A 579 16.36 -15.18 -12.69
N VAL A 580 15.18 -15.22 -12.07
CA VAL A 580 14.91 -16.09 -10.91
C VAL A 580 14.86 -17.56 -11.37
N LEU A 581 14.08 -17.90 -12.41
CA LEU A 581 13.92 -19.28 -12.88
C LEU A 581 15.24 -19.93 -13.28
N PHE A 582 16.17 -19.21 -13.93
CA PHE A 582 17.49 -19.72 -14.29
C PHE A 582 18.55 -19.53 -13.19
N GLY A 583 18.17 -19.01 -12.02
CA GLY A 583 19.07 -18.86 -10.87
C GLY A 583 20.15 -17.81 -11.04
N LYS A 584 19.98 -16.83 -11.94
CA LYS A 584 20.81 -15.61 -12.00
C LYS A 584 20.55 -14.74 -10.77
N VAL A 585 19.29 -14.71 -10.32
CA VAL A 585 18.88 -14.15 -9.05
C VAL A 585 18.39 -15.29 -8.18
N ASN A 586 18.88 -15.36 -6.94
CA ASN A 586 18.40 -16.30 -5.95
C ASN A 586 17.15 -15.70 -5.28
N PRO A 587 15.98 -16.39 -5.32
CA PRO A 587 14.77 -15.85 -4.69
C PRO A 587 14.98 -15.65 -3.18
N GLY A 588 14.56 -14.51 -2.69
CA GLY A 588 14.67 -14.13 -1.28
C GLY A 588 13.44 -13.40 -0.77
N GLY A 589 12.35 -13.39 -1.56
CA GLY A 589 11.07 -12.84 -1.15
C GLY A 589 10.41 -13.67 -0.06
N LYS A 590 9.58 -13.02 0.77
CA LYS A 590 8.82 -13.61 1.86
C LYS A 590 7.36 -13.17 1.77
N LEU A 591 6.41 -14.04 2.09
CA LEU A 591 4.99 -13.71 2.00
C LEU A 591 4.60 -12.60 2.99
N PRO A 592 3.99 -11.49 2.54
CA PRO A 592 3.49 -10.42 3.38
C PRO A 592 2.07 -10.69 3.90
N VAL A 593 1.51 -11.84 3.55
CA VAL A 593 0.16 -12.27 3.88
C VAL A 593 0.09 -13.78 3.92
N SER A 594 -0.72 -14.32 4.84
CA SER A 594 -0.96 -15.75 4.98
C SER A 594 -1.83 -16.30 3.84
N PHE A 595 -1.49 -17.47 3.31
CA PHE A 595 -2.26 -18.17 2.28
C PHE A 595 -3.18 -19.23 2.93
N PRO A 596 -4.50 -19.18 2.70
CA PRO A 596 -5.42 -20.12 3.32
C PRO A 596 -5.32 -21.52 2.72
N VAL A 597 -5.70 -22.54 3.49
CA VAL A 597 -5.88 -23.93 3.00
C VAL A 597 -7.04 -24.01 1.99
N ASN A 598 -8.12 -23.31 2.30
CA ASN A 598 -9.30 -23.12 1.44
C ASN A 598 -10.00 -21.81 1.84
N VAL A 599 -10.96 -21.35 1.02
CA VAL A 599 -11.68 -20.09 1.28
C VAL A 599 -12.47 -20.10 2.59
N GLY A 600 -12.90 -21.26 3.08
CA GLY A 600 -13.62 -21.38 4.35
C GLY A 600 -12.76 -21.10 5.59
N GLN A 601 -11.43 -21.06 5.45
CA GLN A 601 -10.50 -20.71 6.53
C GLN A 601 -10.36 -19.20 6.74
N VAL A 602 -10.80 -18.39 5.77
CA VAL A 602 -10.68 -16.92 5.83
C VAL A 602 -11.67 -16.35 6.86
N PRO A 603 -11.25 -15.37 7.72
CA PRO A 603 -9.90 -14.78 7.80
C PRO A 603 -8.89 -15.70 8.52
N ILE A 604 -7.69 -15.80 7.95
CA ILE A 604 -6.53 -16.46 8.57
C ILE A 604 -5.31 -15.56 8.46
N PHE A 605 -4.72 -15.22 9.60
CA PHE A 605 -3.55 -14.33 9.68
C PHE A 605 -2.71 -14.70 10.89
N TYR A 606 -1.41 -14.38 10.86
CA TYR A 606 -0.45 -14.87 11.86
C TYR A 606 -0.58 -14.20 13.23
N ASN A 607 -0.99 -12.92 13.27
CA ASN A 607 -1.05 -12.07 14.46
C ASN A 607 -2.44 -12.02 15.10
N HIS A 608 -3.15 -13.15 15.07
CA HIS A 608 -4.45 -13.28 15.72
C HIS A 608 -4.33 -13.31 17.24
N GLU A 609 -5.40 -12.95 17.92
CA GLU A 609 -5.51 -13.05 19.38
C GLU A 609 -5.58 -14.54 19.82
N PRO A 610 -5.11 -14.86 21.05
CA PRO A 610 -5.29 -16.18 21.63
C PRO A 610 -6.75 -16.45 21.94
N THR A 611 -7.07 -17.70 22.22
CA THR A 611 -8.39 -18.10 22.72
C THR A 611 -8.24 -18.93 23.99
N GLY A 612 -9.27 -18.98 24.81
CA GLY A 612 -9.30 -19.87 25.98
C GLY A 612 -9.27 -21.36 25.64
N ARG A 613 -9.42 -21.72 24.35
CA ARG A 613 -9.28 -23.09 23.81
C ARG A 613 -8.49 -23.05 22.52
N PRO A 614 -7.17 -22.91 22.62
CA PRO A 614 -6.29 -22.84 21.44
C PRO A 614 -6.52 -24.01 20.50
N CYS A 615 -6.31 -23.78 19.22
CA CYS A 615 -6.41 -24.82 18.22
C CYS A 615 -5.36 -25.91 18.49
N ASP A 616 -5.82 -27.15 18.74
CA ASP A 616 -4.99 -28.34 18.94
C ASP A 616 -5.67 -29.54 18.29
N VAL A 617 -5.08 -30.06 17.22
CA VAL A 617 -5.65 -31.18 16.43
C VAL A 617 -5.76 -32.46 17.26
N GLY A 618 -5.10 -32.56 18.39
CA GLY A 618 -5.18 -33.71 19.33
C GLY A 618 -6.36 -33.63 20.31
N VAL A 619 -7.08 -32.50 20.38
CA VAL A 619 -8.11 -32.25 21.40
C VAL A 619 -9.50 -32.11 20.76
N LYS A 620 -10.53 -32.64 21.41
CA LYS A 620 -11.92 -32.57 20.91
C LYS A 620 -12.52 -31.17 21.03
N TRP A 621 -12.19 -30.42 22.09
CA TRP A 621 -12.79 -29.14 22.46
C TRP A 621 -11.81 -28.00 22.23
N ASP A 622 -11.45 -27.77 20.95
CA ASP A 622 -10.56 -26.73 20.47
C ASP A 622 -11.27 -25.77 19.49
N SER A 623 -10.60 -24.72 19.02
CA SER A 623 -11.14 -23.66 18.16
C SER A 623 -11.01 -23.96 16.65
N ARG A 624 -10.54 -25.14 16.22
CA ARG A 624 -10.37 -25.47 14.81
C ARG A 624 -11.69 -25.71 14.09
N TYR A 625 -11.65 -25.59 12.76
CA TYR A 625 -12.69 -26.15 11.88
C TYR A 625 -12.65 -27.68 11.92
N ARG A 626 -13.82 -28.32 12.03
CA ARG A 626 -13.92 -29.78 12.25
C ARG A 626 -13.53 -30.62 11.03
N ASP A 627 -13.61 -30.04 9.85
CA ASP A 627 -13.27 -30.61 8.55
C ASP A 627 -11.86 -30.26 8.08
N LEU A 628 -11.09 -29.46 8.86
CA LEU A 628 -9.68 -29.19 8.61
C LEU A 628 -8.78 -30.01 9.55
N THR A 629 -7.67 -30.49 9.00
CA THR A 629 -6.65 -31.26 9.73
C THR A 629 -5.52 -30.38 10.27
N THR A 630 -5.58 -29.08 10.06
CA THR A 630 -4.58 -28.09 10.49
C THR A 630 -5.25 -26.87 11.09
N CYS A 631 -4.55 -26.21 11.98
CA CYS A 631 -4.87 -24.88 12.51
C CYS A 631 -4.14 -23.77 11.76
N ASP A 632 -3.09 -24.13 11.04
CA ASP A 632 -2.20 -23.20 10.36
C ASP A 632 -2.73 -22.82 8.96
N PRO A 633 -2.36 -21.66 8.42
CA PRO A 633 -2.52 -21.38 7.00
C PRO A 633 -1.71 -22.36 6.16
N PHE A 634 -1.99 -22.45 4.87
CA PHE A 634 -1.23 -23.30 3.96
C PHE A 634 0.22 -22.79 3.82
N TYR A 635 0.39 -21.49 3.65
CA TYR A 635 1.69 -20.80 3.81
C TYR A 635 1.52 -19.66 4.79
N SER A 636 2.43 -19.58 5.76
CA SER A 636 2.39 -18.57 6.81
C SER A 636 3.03 -17.26 6.37
N PHE A 637 2.63 -16.16 7.00
CA PHE A 637 3.32 -14.87 6.88
C PHE A 637 4.84 -15.01 7.11
N GLY A 638 5.61 -14.34 6.28
CA GLY A 638 7.06 -14.36 6.31
C GLY A 638 7.71 -15.59 5.64
N TYR A 639 6.91 -16.56 5.17
CA TYR A 639 7.42 -17.76 4.51
C TYR A 639 7.97 -17.45 3.11
N GLY A 640 9.07 -18.12 2.74
CA GLY A 640 9.67 -18.12 1.42
C GLY A 640 10.97 -18.90 1.41
N LEU A 641 11.17 -19.72 0.37
CA LEU A 641 12.35 -20.55 0.17
C LEU A 641 13.43 -19.81 -0.63
N SER A 642 14.62 -20.38 -0.66
CA SER A 642 15.78 -19.90 -1.43
C SER A 642 16.45 -21.07 -2.15
N TYR A 643 17.28 -20.80 -3.15
CA TYR A 643 18.15 -21.82 -3.77
C TYR A 643 19.38 -22.14 -2.92
N THR A 644 19.53 -21.47 -1.79
CA THR A 644 20.53 -21.79 -0.76
C THR A 644 19.82 -22.05 0.57
N THR A 645 20.55 -22.36 1.62
CA THR A 645 19.99 -22.60 2.95
C THR A 645 20.61 -21.66 3.95
N PHE A 646 19.82 -21.23 4.92
CA PHE A 646 20.28 -20.36 6.00
C PHE A 646 20.02 -21.01 7.36
N ASN A 647 20.83 -20.63 8.33
CA ASN A 647 20.63 -21.00 9.74
C ASN A 647 20.64 -19.74 10.58
N VAL A 648 19.52 -19.46 11.26
CA VAL A 648 19.41 -18.40 12.26
C VAL A 648 19.64 -19.01 13.62
N SER A 649 20.57 -18.45 14.41
CA SER A 649 21.04 -19.05 15.65
C SER A 649 21.50 -17.98 16.65
N ASN A 650 21.89 -18.41 17.86
CA ASN A 650 22.55 -17.59 18.86
C ASN A 650 21.77 -16.33 19.29
N LEU A 651 20.45 -16.42 19.46
CA LEU A 651 19.64 -15.30 19.96
C LEU A 651 20.17 -14.86 21.33
N GLN A 652 20.52 -13.58 21.47
CA GLN A 652 20.90 -12.94 22.72
C GLN A 652 20.05 -11.70 22.98
N LEU A 653 19.81 -11.39 24.26
CA LEU A 653 19.21 -10.16 24.71
C LEU A 653 20.22 -9.36 25.52
N SER A 654 20.29 -8.05 25.29
CA SER A 654 21.23 -7.17 25.99
C SER A 654 20.93 -7.01 27.50
N SER A 655 19.68 -7.29 27.89
CA SER A 655 19.23 -7.25 29.29
C SER A 655 18.07 -8.22 29.50
N ALA A 656 17.94 -8.75 30.71
CA ALA A 656 16.78 -9.52 31.15
C ALA A 656 15.59 -8.62 31.60
N THR A 657 15.81 -7.31 31.69
CA THR A 657 14.78 -6.33 32.07
C THR A 657 14.84 -5.10 31.18
N MET A 658 13.70 -4.45 30.98
CA MET A 658 13.54 -3.17 30.29
C MET A 658 12.84 -2.17 31.23
N SER A 659 13.51 -1.06 31.52
CA SER A 659 12.88 0.04 32.26
C SER A 659 11.83 0.80 31.42
N PRO A 660 10.91 1.57 32.00
CA PRO A 660 9.78 2.20 31.28
C PRO A 660 10.16 3.05 30.05
N ASN A 661 11.34 3.68 30.05
CA ASN A 661 11.85 4.45 28.91
C ASN A 661 13.14 3.83 28.34
N GLY A 662 13.40 2.57 28.63
CA GLY A 662 14.59 1.85 28.23
C GLY A 662 14.44 1.15 26.89
N SER A 663 15.42 0.31 26.60
CA SER A 663 15.41 -0.57 25.44
C SER A 663 16.13 -1.87 25.73
N VAL A 664 15.73 -2.93 25.05
CA VAL A 664 16.44 -4.20 24.96
C VAL A 664 16.84 -4.44 23.52
N THR A 665 18.11 -4.81 23.31
CA THR A 665 18.59 -5.18 21.97
C THR A 665 18.62 -6.71 21.88
N ALA A 666 17.93 -7.24 20.88
CA ALA A 666 18.02 -8.63 20.49
C ALA A 666 19.04 -8.78 19.36
N THR A 667 19.95 -9.74 19.47
CA THR A 667 20.90 -10.09 18.40
C THR A 667 20.78 -11.56 18.05
N ALA A 668 20.96 -11.88 16.77
CA ALA A 668 21.03 -13.26 16.30
C ALA A 668 22.06 -13.38 15.17
N ASP A 669 22.65 -14.54 15.04
CA ASP A 669 23.55 -14.85 13.94
C ASP A 669 22.79 -15.52 12.81
N VAL A 670 22.97 -15.07 11.58
CA VAL A 670 22.46 -15.70 10.37
C VAL A 670 23.63 -16.17 9.51
N THR A 671 23.63 -17.44 9.14
CA THR A 671 24.70 -18.07 8.36
C THR A 671 24.13 -18.68 7.09
N ASN A 672 24.72 -18.38 5.95
CA ASN A 672 24.44 -19.11 4.71
C ASN A 672 25.14 -20.48 4.76
N THR A 673 24.37 -21.55 4.93
CA THR A 673 24.85 -22.93 5.05
C THR A 673 24.89 -23.68 3.72
N GLY A 674 24.38 -23.07 2.66
CA GLY A 674 24.34 -23.67 1.33
C GLY A 674 25.50 -23.25 0.44
N SER A 675 25.36 -23.47 -0.87
CA SER A 675 26.45 -23.32 -1.87
C SER A 675 26.32 -22.11 -2.78
N ARG A 676 25.27 -21.28 -2.64
CA ARG A 676 25.02 -20.10 -3.47
C ARG A 676 24.93 -18.85 -2.59
N THR A 677 25.34 -17.70 -3.13
CA THR A 677 25.01 -16.41 -2.50
C THR A 677 23.50 -16.20 -2.55
N GLY A 678 22.93 -15.67 -1.48
CA GLY A 678 21.50 -15.39 -1.41
C GLY A 678 21.14 -14.42 -0.30
N ASP A 679 19.91 -13.96 -0.36
CA ASP A 679 19.31 -13.09 0.65
C ASP A 679 18.49 -13.91 1.64
N GLU A 680 18.59 -13.56 2.91
CA GLU A 680 17.68 -14.00 3.95
C GLU A 680 17.04 -12.79 4.63
N VAL A 681 15.76 -12.92 4.99
CA VAL A 681 15.03 -11.93 5.80
C VAL A 681 14.89 -12.46 7.21
N VAL A 682 15.71 -11.95 8.10
CA VAL A 682 15.61 -12.28 9.52
C VAL A 682 14.53 -11.43 10.16
N GLN A 683 13.54 -12.07 10.77
CA GLN A 683 12.33 -11.45 11.33
C GLN A 683 12.32 -11.60 12.84
N LEU A 684 11.99 -10.52 13.55
CA LEU A 684 11.84 -10.51 15.00
C LEU A 684 10.38 -10.28 15.36
N TYR A 685 9.85 -11.19 16.18
CA TYR A 685 8.50 -11.12 16.71
C TYR A 685 8.51 -11.02 18.22
N ILE A 686 7.46 -10.42 18.79
CA ILE A 686 7.22 -10.44 20.23
C ILE A 686 5.86 -11.04 20.54
N HIS A 687 5.71 -11.52 21.79
CA HIS A 687 4.44 -11.88 22.40
C HIS A 687 4.44 -11.41 23.84
N ASP A 688 3.32 -10.81 24.26
CA ASP A 688 3.03 -10.50 25.66
C ASP A 688 2.04 -11.56 26.17
N PRO A 689 2.51 -12.55 26.97
CA PRO A 689 1.66 -13.68 27.37
C PRO A 689 0.64 -13.33 28.45
N THR A 690 0.76 -12.14 29.08
CA THR A 690 -0.13 -11.74 30.19
C THR A 690 -0.27 -10.24 30.23
N ALA A 691 -1.34 -9.72 29.65
CA ALA A 691 -1.69 -8.31 29.62
C ALA A 691 -3.13 -8.09 30.13
N SER A 692 -3.51 -6.82 30.36
CA SER A 692 -4.87 -6.45 30.81
C SER A 692 -5.95 -6.71 29.76
N ILE A 693 -5.55 -6.81 28.47
CA ILE A 693 -6.37 -7.25 27.35
C ILE A 693 -5.60 -8.26 26.50
N GLU A 694 -6.30 -9.13 25.78
CA GLU A 694 -5.65 -10.13 24.92
C GLU A 694 -4.68 -9.48 23.93
N GLN A 695 -3.48 -10.08 23.82
CA GLN A 695 -2.44 -9.63 22.89
C GLN A 695 -2.21 -10.70 21.83
N PRO A 696 -1.93 -10.30 20.56
CA PRO A 696 -1.69 -11.25 19.49
C PRO A 696 -0.63 -12.27 19.85
N VAL A 697 -0.83 -13.52 19.40
CA VAL A 697 0.14 -14.63 19.64
C VAL A 697 1.53 -14.31 19.09
N ARG A 698 1.62 -13.42 18.12
CA ARG A 698 2.86 -12.89 17.53
C ARG A 698 2.63 -11.49 16.98
N ARG A 699 3.59 -10.60 17.18
CA ARG A 699 3.63 -9.26 16.57
C ARG A 699 5.01 -9.04 15.96
N LEU A 700 5.12 -8.85 14.66
CA LEU A 700 6.38 -8.43 14.01
C LEU A 700 6.79 -7.05 14.56
N ARG A 701 8.06 -6.88 14.92
CA ARG A 701 8.60 -5.61 15.42
C ARG A 701 9.90 -5.19 14.77
N ALA A 702 10.55 -6.10 14.06
CA ALA A 702 11.71 -5.77 13.25
C ALA A 702 11.97 -6.85 12.19
N PHE A 703 12.64 -6.47 11.13
CA PHE A 703 13.22 -7.39 10.15
C PHE A 703 14.48 -6.78 9.54
N GLU A 704 15.35 -7.64 9.03
CA GLU A 704 16.54 -7.23 8.29
C GLU A 704 16.80 -8.19 7.14
N ARG A 705 16.84 -7.68 5.90
CA ARG A 705 17.26 -8.43 4.71
C ARG A 705 18.78 -8.38 4.61
N VAL A 706 19.42 -9.55 4.54
CA VAL A 706 20.87 -9.68 4.48
C VAL A 706 21.32 -10.56 3.34
N THR A 707 22.30 -10.10 2.57
CA THR A 707 22.93 -10.89 1.50
C THR A 707 24.17 -11.58 2.03
N LEU A 708 24.25 -12.91 1.89
CA LEU A 708 25.36 -13.73 2.42
C LEU A 708 25.93 -14.65 1.35
N ALA A 709 27.26 -14.64 1.21
CA ALA A 709 28.00 -15.65 0.45
C ALA A 709 27.97 -17.02 1.17
N PRO A 710 28.24 -18.14 0.47
CA PRO A 710 28.37 -19.45 1.08
C PRO A 710 29.32 -19.47 2.28
N GLY A 711 28.88 -19.99 3.42
CA GLY A 711 29.61 -20.05 4.67
C GLY A 711 29.74 -18.72 5.42
N GLN A 712 29.24 -17.61 4.88
CA GLN A 712 29.30 -16.33 5.56
C GLN A 712 28.25 -16.25 6.68
N THR A 713 28.67 -15.66 7.81
CA THR A 713 27.80 -15.35 8.95
C THR A 713 27.75 -13.83 9.15
N LYS A 714 26.56 -13.31 9.45
CA LYS A 714 26.34 -11.92 9.89
C LYS A 714 25.50 -11.93 11.16
N THR A 715 25.87 -11.09 12.13
CA THR A 715 25.01 -10.83 13.29
C THR A 715 24.06 -9.68 12.94
N VAL A 716 22.76 -9.92 13.09
CA VAL A 716 21.69 -8.90 12.99
C VAL A 716 21.35 -8.39 14.38
N SER A 717 20.85 -7.14 14.45
CA SER A 717 20.62 -6.46 15.73
C SER A 717 19.31 -5.65 15.67
N PHE A 718 18.39 -5.96 16.58
CA PHE A 718 17.07 -5.35 16.67
C PHE A 718 16.89 -4.68 18.02
N LYS A 719 16.56 -3.39 18.02
CA LYS A 719 16.31 -2.62 19.24
C LYS A 719 14.80 -2.58 19.51
N LEU A 720 14.41 -3.12 20.66
CA LEU A 720 13.05 -3.02 21.19
C LEU A 720 12.97 -1.91 22.22
N THR A 721 11.95 -1.09 22.14
CA THR A 721 11.64 0.05 23.01
C THR A 721 10.27 -0.12 23.66
N SER A 722 9.87 0.81 24.51
CA SER A 722 8.52 0.83 25.09
C SER A 722 7.42 0.91 24.01
N ASN A 723 7.70 1.57 22.87
CA ASN A 723 6.75 1.63 21.75
C ASN A 723 6.52 0.27 21.09
N ASP A 724 7.52 -0.60 21.11
CA ASP A 724 7.41 -1.92 20.48
C ASP A 724 6.63 -2.92 21.34
N VAL A 725 6.71 -2.79 22.67
CA VAL A 725 6.02 -3.69 23.61
C VAL A 725 4.65 -3.19 24.01
N GLY A 726 4.44 -1.87 23.98
CA GLY A 726 3.16 -1.25 24.31
C GLY A 726 2.04 -1.59 23.33
N PHE A 727 0.82 -1.24 23.72
CA PHE A 727 -0.39 -1.42 22.95
C PHE A 727 -1.44 -0.37 23.34
N TYR A 728 -2.49 -0.21 22.53
CA TYR A 728 -3.64 0.63 22.84
C TYR A 728 -4.72 -0.19 23.54
N ASP A 729 -5.29 0.36 24.61
CA ASP A 729 -6.39 -0.24 25.34
C ASP A 729 -7.76 -0.02 24.63
N ASN A 730 -8.84 -0.53 25.23
CA ASN A 730 -10.20 -0.40 24.69
C ASN A 730 -10.74 1.05 24.63
N PHE A 731 -9.96 2.03 25.15
CA PHE A 731 -10.28 3.44 25.12
C PHE A 731 -9.38 4.25 24.17
N GLY A 732 -8.56 3.58 23.36
CA GLY A 732 -7.61 4.22 22.47
C GLY A 732 -6.41 4.86 23.17
N LYS A 733 -6.14 4.48 24.43
CA LYS A 733 -4.99 4.97 25.18
C LYS A 733 -3.80 4.02 25.04
N PHE A 734 -2.66 4.55 24.61
CA PHE A 734 -1.43 3.78 24.56
C PHE A 734 -0.88 3.53 25.96
N ILE A 735 -0.61 2.26 26.28
CA ILE A 735 -0.10 1.81 27.57
C ILE A 735 1.06 0.85 27.39
N VAL A 736 1.94 0.82 28.39
CA VAL A 736 3.02 -0.17 28.54
C VAL A 736 2.83 -0.81 29.91
N GLU A 737 2.62 -2.10 29.95
CA GLU A 737 2.39 -2.84 31.20
C GLU A 737 3.65 -3.54 31.65
N PRO A 738 3.90 -3.63 32.97
CA PRO A 738 4.96 -4.49 33.49
C PRO A 738 4.59 -5.95 33.25
N GLY A 739 5.53 -6.72 32.69
CA GLY A 739 5.25 -8.13 32.41
C GLY A 739 6.40 -8.80 31.65
N GLN A 740 6.26 -10.09 31.41
CA GLN A 740 7.16 -10.85 30.58
C GLN A 740 6.86 -10.55 29.10
N ILE A 741 7.90 -10.33 28.33
CA ILE A 741 7.84 -10.22 26.86
C ILE A 741 8.68 -11.32 26.27
N ASP A 742 8.06 -12.18 25.48
CA ASP A 742 8.74 -13.22 24.73
C ASP A 742 9.19 -12.67 23.38
N VAL A 743 10.45 -12.91 23.03
CA VAL A 743 11.08 -12.50 21.77
C VAL A 743 11.36 -13.74 20.94
N TYR A 744 10.93 -13.73 19.68
CA TYR A 744 11.17 -14.82 18.74
C TYR A 744 11.93 -14.27 17.52
N VAL A 745 12.93 -15.01 17.06
CA VAL A 745 13.70 -14.64 15.86
C VAL A 745 13.81 -15.84 14.92
N GLY A 746 13.60 -15.59 13.63
CA GLY A 746 13.69 -16.61 12.58
C GLY A 746 13.43 -16.02 11.21
N ASP A 747 13.00 -16.86 10.28
CA ASP A 747 12.76 -16.55 8.86
C ASP A 747 11.28 -16.39 8.50
N SER A 748 10.39 -16.55 9.47
CA SER A 748 8.93 -16.44 9.28
C SER A 748 8.20 -16.28 10.62
N SER A 749 6.90 -16.06 10.60
CA SER A 749 6.03 -16.02 11.79
C SER A 749 6.02 -17.33 12.59
N LYS A 750 6.54 -18.43 12.02
CA LYS A 750 6.72 -19.72 12.69
C LYS A 750 8.06 -19.85 13.42
N ALA A 751 8.82 -18.77 13.61
CA ALA A 751 10.07 -18.75 14.36
C ALA A 751 9.92 -19.42 15.74
N THR A 752 10.83 -20.32 16.05
CA THR A 752 10.84 -21.09 17.32
C THR A 752 11.96 -20.71 18.28
N MET A 753 13.01 -20.03 17.77
CA MET A 753 14.10 -19.57 18.62
C MET A 753 13.61 -18.40 19.49
N THR A 754 13.61 -18.58 20.81
CA THR A 754 12.99 -17.62 21.72
C THR A 754 13.87 -17.30 22.95
N LYS A 755 13.74 -16.08 23.45
CA LYS A 755 14.17 -15.59 24.76
C LYS A 755 13.18 -14.58 25.31
N SER A 756 13.18 -14.36 26.61
CA SER A 756 12.26 -13.43 27.27
C SER A 756 13.02 -12.38 28.08
N PHE A 757 12.39 -11.22 28.25
CA PHE A 757 12.78 -10.20 29.23
C PHE A 757 11.53 -9.70 29.97
N THR A 758 11.74 -8.97 31.07
CA THR A 758 10.65 -8.36 31.84
C THR A 758 10.61 -6.86 31.57
N ALA A 759 9.49 -6.33 31.05
CA ALA A 759 9.18 -4.92 31.06
C ALA A 759 8.82 -4.48 32.47
N GLN A 760 9.26 -3.26 32.91
CA GLN A 760 9.10 -2.74 34.27
C GLN A 760 8.22 -1.48 34.29
#